data_cf120b2e52c72ee65cbbab715017fe1f
#
_entry.id   cf120b2e52c72ee65cbbab715017fe1f
#
_cell.length_a   1.000
_cell.length_b   1.000
_cell.length_c   1.000
_cell.angle_alpha   90.00
_cell.angle_beta   90.00
_cell.angle_gamma   90.00
#
_symmetry.space_group_name_H-M   'P 1'
#
loop_
_entity.id
_entity.type
_entity.pdbx_description
1 polymer ?
#
loop_
_entity_poly.entity_id
_entity_poly.type
_entity_poly.pdbx_seq_one_letter_code
_entity_poly.pdbx_strand_id
1 'polypeptide(L)'
;MNTIGICMGASNIKIVKTTRNSDNLKVLDHNSLPHQGNAAKTLKEVLAGFNLEADDNFAVTGRKFKEFVDFPSISEPEATELAYQAIKNNYPAVEAIVSAGGETFMVYELDENGSIADVHSGNKCASGTGEFFLQQLKRMNISLEEAMQSAQTDNPYQLSGRCSVFCKSDCTHALNKGQEKGKIVAGLCRMMADKIMELLSNFKAESIMVVGGSSKNKVMLDFLKQKLPQVVVPAEADYFEALGTALWAENHGQKFPAGEIYSRDKSSFEFLDPLENYRDQVTFRKLERGNVEQNDSCLLGIDVGSTTTKAVIMRQKDEALLASVYLRTGGDPVGAAKECYTKLLNKIGDREIEIIGLGVTGSGRQIVGLHALTESIHNEIMAHARAAVYFDSEVETIFEIGGQDAKYTYLINEVPTDYAMNEACSAGTGSFLEEAAAESFNIEVEDIEEIAMRGENPPNFNDQCSAFISSDIKSAIQEGLKVEDICAGLVYSICLNYTNRVKGNRAVGEKIFMQGGVCYNKAVPIAMAALTGKEIIVPPEPGLMGAYGEALLVKQNLSLGLTEEKSFKLKELAEREIKYHKSFICQGGEEDCDRRCEINLMEIKGKKYPFGGACNKYVNLAQDLNYDVKNLDYVRKREKMVYEKFFAEPE
;
A
#
# COMPACT_ATOMS: atom_id res chain seq x y z
N MET A 1 -28.44 5.69 42.16
CA MET A 1 -28.80 5.53 40.74
C MET A 1 -27.61 4.96 40.03
N ASN A 2 -27.79 3.86 39.35
CA ASN A 2 -26.67 3.26 38.62
C ASN A 2 -26.60 3.81 37.20
N THR A 3 -25.39 3.97 36.68
CA THR A 3 -25.16 4.42 35.31
C THR A 3 -24.23 3.45 34.60
N ILE A 4 -24.46 3.30 33.30
CA ILE A 4 -23.72 2.41 32.43
C ILE A 4 -23.16 3.20 31.27
N GLY A 5 -21.85 3.21 31.18
CA GLY A 5 -21.12 3.79 30.07
C GLY A 5 -20.56 2.71 29.17
N ILE A 6 -20.73 2.89 27.88
CA ILE A 6 -20.25 1.97 26.85
C ILE A 6 -19.28 2.73 25.94
N CYS A 7 -18.05 2.23 25.78
CA CYS A 7 -17.13 2.72 24.77
C CYS A 7 -17.04 1.71 23.63
N MET A 8 -17.49 2.13 22.44
CA MET A 8 -17.44 1.39 21.20
C MET A 8 -16.09 1.65 20.51
N GLY A 9 -15.02 1.06 21.03
CA GLY A 9 -13.68 1.22 20.49
C GLY A 9 -13.46 0.48 19.17
N ALA A 10 -12.33 0.73 18.51
CA ALA A 10 -11.97 0.12 17.23
C ALA A 10 -11.77 -1.41 17.28
N SER A 11 -11.27 -1.93 18.40
CA SER A 11 -10.98 -3.37 18.56
C SER A 11 -11.84 -4.03 19.63
N ASN A 12 -12.22 -3.27 20.67
CA ASN A 12 -12.95 -3.78 21.83
C ASN A 12 -14.17 -2.93 22.15
N ILE A 13 -15.23 -3.57 22.62
CA ILE A 13 -16.32 -2.89 23.32
C ILE A 13 -16.04 -2.99 24.81
N LYS A 14 -16.10 -1.84 25.48
CA LYS A 14 -15.87 -1.70 26.90
C LYS A 14 -17.12 -1.18 27.58
N ILE A 15 -17.50 -1.74 28.68
CA ILE A 15 -18.68 -1.37 29.47
C ILE A 15 -18.29 -1.20 30.92
N VAL A 16 -18.85 -0.21 31.58
CA VAL A 16 -18.68 0.01 33.00
C VAL A 16 -20.00 0.38 33.64
N LYS A 17 -20.28 -0.19 34.80
CA LYS A 17 -21.41 0.18 35.66
C LYS A 17 -20.88 0.92 36.88
N THR A 18 -21.42 2.12 37.13
CA THR A 18 -21.04 2.93 38.28
C THR A 18 -22.26 3.29 39.11
N THR A 19 -22.00 3.63 40.34
CA THR A 19 -22.99 4.26 41.24
C THR A 19 -22.32 5.39 42.00
N ARG A 20 -23.06 6.44 42.28
CA ARG A 20 -22.58 7.53 43.12
C ARG A 20 -23.44 7.67 44.37
N ASN A 21 -22.79 7.65 45.54
CA ASN A 21 -23.37 7.91 46.84
C ASN A 21 -22.77 9.18 47.40
N SER A 22 -23.54 10.27 47.39
CA SER A 22 -23.08 11.64 47.69
C SER A 22 -21.87 12.03 46.78
N ASP A 23 -20.67 12.08 47.33
CA ASP A 23 -19.45 12.46 46.59
C ASP A 23 -18.54 11.28 46.24
N ASN A 24 -18.95 10.05 46.58
CA ASN A 24 -18.12 8.86 46.41
C ASN A 24 -18.55 8.07 45.15
N LEU A 25 -17.72 8.10 44.12
CA LEU A 25 -17.87 7.28 42.91
C LEU A 25 -17.42 5.86 43.20
N LYS A 26 -18.26 4.89 42.86
CA LYS A 26 -17.91 3.47 42.96
C LYS A 26 -18.16 2.78 41.61
N VAL A 27 -17.12 2.15 41.09
CA VAL A 27 -17.25 1.20 39.99
C VAL A 27 -17.78 -0.11 40.54
N LEU A 28 -18.95 -0.53 40.06
CA LEU A 28 -19.61 -1.76 40.51
C LEU A 28 -19.16 -2.97 39.70
N ASP A 29 -19.02 -2.78 38.38
CA ASP A 29 -18.61 -3.82 37.44
C ASP A 29 -18.05 -3.20 36.17
N HIS A 30 -17.17 -3.89 35.46
CA HIS A 30 -16.67 -3.51 34.15
C HIS A 30 -16.28 -4.73 33.32
N ASN A 31 -16.38 -4.62 31.99
CA ASN A 31 -15.95 -5.66 31.05
C ASN A 31 -15.37 -5.04 29.77
N SER A 32 -14.51 -5.79 29.10
CA SER A 32 -13.87 -5.40 27.83
C SER A 32 -13.77 -6.65 26.95
N LEU A 33 -14.52 -6.68 25.83
CA LEU A 33 -14.53 -7.80 24.89
C LEU A 33 -14.09 -7.37 23.49
N PRO A 34 -13.22 -8.14 22.83
CA PRO A 34 -12.82 -7.89 21.46
C PRO A 34 -14.00 -8.23 20.51
N HIS A 35 -14.34 -7.32 19.60
CA HIS A 35 -15.46 -7.53 18.68
C HIS A 35 -15.07 -8.22 17.36
N GLN A 36 -13.79 -8.38 17.08
CA GLN A 36 -13.27 -9.11 15.90
C GLN A 36 -14.02 -8.79 14.59
N GLY A 37 -14.44 -7.53 14.42
CA GLY A 37 -15.21 -7.11 13.26
C GLY A 37 -16.75 -7.20 13.41
N ASN A 38 -17.29 -7.77 14.48
CA ASN A 38 -18.74 -7.86 14.70
C ASN A 38 -19.17 -7.16 15.99
N ALA A 39 -19.16 -5.82 15.95
CA ALA A 39 -19.52 -5.00 17.10
C ALA A 39 -20.96 -5.23 17.58
N ALA A 40 -21.91 -5.47 16.64
CA ALA A 40 -23.31 -5.71 16.96
C ALA A 40 -23.51 -6.97 17.82
N LYS A 41 -22.89 -8.08 17.40
CA LYS A 41 -22.94 -9.34 18.17
C LYS A 41 -22.27 -9.19 19.52
N THR A 42 -21.07 -8.60 19.53
CA THR A 42 -20.29 -8.43 20.77
C THR A 42 -20.98 -7.50 21.76
N LEU A 43 -21.64 -6.43 21.30
CA LEU A 43 -22.40 -5.57 22.20
C LEU A 43 -23.56 -6.33 22.86
N LYS A 44 -24.29 -7.17 22.11
CA LYS A 44 -25.33 -8.03 22.67
C LYS A 44 -24.75 -9.01 23.72
N GLU A 45 -23.61 -9.60 23.44
CA GLU A 45 -22.92 -10.51 24.39
C GLU A 45 -22.43 -9.78 25.63
N VAL A 46 -21.87 -8.58 25.49
CA VAL A 46 -21.43 -7.74 26.61
C VAL A 46 -22.62 -7.37 27.48
N LEU A 47 -23.72 -6.91 26.90
CA LEU A 47 -24.93 -6.54 27.62
C LEU A 47 -25.62 -7.75 28.30
N ALA A 48 -25.65 -8.90 27.64
CA ALA A 48 -26.24 -10.12 28.20
C ALA A 48 -25.43 -10.68 29.40
N GLY A 49 -24.12 -10.45 29.41
CA GLY A 49 -23.23 -10.84 30.51
C GLY A 49 -23.18 -9.85 31.67
N PHE A 50 -23.85 -8.70 31.56
CA PHE A 50 -23.84 -7.63 32.54
C PHE A 50 -25.11 -7.65 33.40
N ASN A 51 -24.97 -7.42 34.71
CA ASN A 51 -26.14 -7.34 35.58
C ASN A 51 -26.88 -6.01 35.41
N LEU A 52 -27.81 -5.98 34.45
CA LEU A 52 -28.63 -4.80 34.11
C LEU A 52 -29.85 -4.72 34.97
N GLU A 53 -30.17 -3.54 35.47
CA GLU A 53 -31.37 -3.22 36.24
C GLU A 53 -32.28 -2.27 35.45
N ALA A 54 -33.59 -2.36 35.66
CA ALA A 54 -34.54 -1.55 34.90
C ALA A 54 -34.33 -0.03 35.07
N ASP A 55 -33.72 0.36 36.18
CA ASP A 55 -33.43 1.76 36.51
C ASP A 55 -32.02 2.23 36.11
N ASP A 56 -31.22 1.41 35.44
CA ASP A 56 -29.90 1.80 34.94
C ASP A 56 -30.07 2.82 33.80
N ASN A 57 -29.21 3.86 33.81
CA ASN A 57 -29.11 4.85 32.73
C ASN A 57 -27.90 4.55 31.87
N PHE A 58 -28.11 4.56 30.55
CA PHE A 58 -27.11 4.22 29.54
C PHE A 58 -26.67 5.43 28.73
N ALA A 59 -25.40 5.49 28.42
CA ALA A 59 -24.83 6.35 27.40
C ALA A 59 -23.69 5.64 26.67
N VAL A 60 -23.35 6.15 25.48
CA VAL A 60 -22.32 5.55 24.63
C VAL A 60 -21.30 6.60 24.21
N THR A 61 -20.05 6.18 24.05
CA THR A 61 -19.00 6.92 23.37
C THR A 61 -18.29 6.02 22.36
N GLY A 62 -17.30 6.55 21.69
CA GLY A 62 -16.58 5.89 20.62
C GLY A 62 -16.79 6.61 19.29
N ARG A 63 -15.98 6.29 18.28
CA ARG A 63 -15.97 7.07 17.06
C ARG A 63 -17.20 6.80 16.19
N LYS A 64 -17.03 5.96 15.18
CA LYS A 64 -18.08 5.69 14.18
C LYS A 64 -19.22 4.85 14.76
N PHE A 65 -18.92 3.91 15.62
CA PHE A 65 -19.92 2.90 16.07
C PHE A 65 -20.99 3.43 17.02
N LYS A 66 -20.75 4.55 17.71
CA LYS A 66 -21.75 5.18 18.57
C LYS A 66 -23.01 5.62 17.83
N GLU A 67 -22.89 5.88 16.52
CA GLU A 67 -24.00 6.36 15.67
C GLU A 67 -24.97 5.25 15.29
N PHE A 68 -24.54 3.99 15.40
CA PHE A 68 -25.36 2.80 15.11
C PHE A 68 -26.15 2.31 16.32
N VAL A 69 -25.95 2.93 17.47
CA VAL A 69 -26.56 2.51 18.72
C VAL A 69 -27.55 3.57 19.18
N ASP A 70 -28.76 3.15 19.53
CA ASP A 70 -29.84 4.06 19.96
C ASP A 70 -29.71 4.41 21.47
N PHE A 71 -28.53 4.99 21.80
CA PHE A 71 -28.27 5.56 23.12
C PHE A 71 -27.77 7.01 23.00
N PRO A 72 -27.97 7.85 24.02
CA PRO A 72 -27.33 9.16 24.07
C PRO A 72 -25.81 9.01 24.00
N SER A 73 -25.17 9.86 23.20
CA SER A 73 -23.74 9.73 22.95
C SER A 73 -22.96 10.98 23.35
N ILE A 74 -21.79 10.76 23.90
CA ILE A 74 -20.79 11.78 24.25
C ILE A 74 -19.54 11.63 23.38
N SER A 75 -18.79 12.71 23.15
CA SER A 75 -17.50 12.65 22.45
C SER A 75 -16.41 11.97 23.30
N GLU A 76 -15.42 11.33 22.65
CA GLU A 76 -14.28 10.71 23.38
C GLU A 76 -13.50 11.72 24.21
N PRO A 77 -13.16 12.93 23.74
CA PRO A 77 -12.46 13.93 24.57
C PRO A 77 -13.24 14.31 25.83
N GLU A 78 -14.54 14.60 25.71
CA GLU A 78 -15.39 14.93 26.86
C GLU A 78 -15.50 13.78 27.86
N ALA A 79 -15.66 12.55 27.35
CA ALA A 79 -15.66 11.35 28.21
C ALA A 79 -14.31 11.17 28.92
N THR A 80 -13.20 11.41 28.22
CA THR A 80 -11.83 11.35 28.80
C THR A 80 -11.66 12.39 29.90
N GLU A 81 -12.10 13.63 29.66
CA GLU A 81 -12.03 14.71 30.67
C GLU A 81 -12.84 14.36 31.92
N LEU A 82 -14.09 13.91 31.76
CA LEU A 82 -14.94 13.52 32.90
C LEU A 82 -14.32 12.39 33.73
N ALA A 83 -13.75 11.38 33.05
CA ALA A 83 -13.06 10.29 33.72
C ALA A 83 -11.85 10.81 34.52
N TYR A 84 -11.02 11.65 33.92
CA TYR A 84 -9.85 12.24 34.57
C TYR A 84 -10.25 13.07 35.79
N GLN A 85 -11.21 13.96 35.66
CA GLN A 85 -11.68 14.80 36.77
C GLN A 85 -12.16 13.96 37.96
N ALA A 86 -12.77 12.81 37.69
CA ALA A 86 -13.27 11.93 38.74
C ALA A 86 -12.16 11.18 39.51
N ILE A 87 -11.02 10.89 38.87
CA ILE A 87 -9.96 10.06 39.48
C ILE A 87 -8.66 10.82 39.76
N LYS A 88 -8.47 12.05 39.24
CA LYS A 88 -7.21 12.79 39.31
C LYS A 88 -6.62 12.90 40.72
N ASN A 89 -7.44 12.96 41.75
CA ASN A 89 -6.99 13.03 43.15
C ASN A 89 -6.35 11.73 43.66
N ASN A 90 -6.54 10.62 42.94
CA ASN A 90 -5.97 9.31 43.31
C ASN A 90 -4.58 9.07 42.69
N TYR A 91 -4.17 9.94 41.79
CA TYR A 91 -2.93 9.80 41.01
C TYR A 91 -2.10 11.10 41.06
N PRO A 92 -0.79 11.02 40.79
CA PRO A 92 0.02 12.24 40.60
C PRO A 92 -0.53 13.10 39.47
N ALA A 93 -0.42 14.41 39.62
CA ALA A 93 -0.82 15.34 38.57
C ALA A 93 -0.01 15.10 37.30
N VAL A 94 -0.68 15.22 36.13
CA VAL A 94 -0.07 15.04 34.82
C VAL A 94 -0.43 16.21 33.91
N GLU A 95 0.44 16.47 32.94
CA GLU A 95 0.27 17.56 31.96
C GLU A 95 -0.52 17.11 30.74
N ALA A 96 -0.58 15.79 30.47
CA ALA A 96 -1.35 15.25 29.37
C ALA A 96 -1.90 13.86 29.64
N ILE A 97 -3.01 13.53 28.93
CA ILE A 97 -3.55 12.19 28.86
C ILE A 97 -3.30 11.63 27.44
N VAL A 98 -2.69 10.46 27.38
CA VAL A 98 -2.47 9.72 26.14
C VAL A 98 -3.51 8.60 26.03
N SER A 99 -4.52 8.78 25.19
CA SER A 99 -5.44 7.70 24.82
C SER A 99 -4.78 6.84 23.74
N ALA A 100 -4.22 5.71 24.17
CA ALA A 100 -3.52 4.75 23.34
C ALA A 100 -4.48 3.67 22.85
N GLY A 101 -5.22 3.97 21.79
CA GLY A 101 -6.26 3.13 21.21
C GLY A 101 -5.76 2.08 20.20
N GLY A 102 -6.69 1.31 19.67
CA GLY A 102 -6.42 0.34 18.60
C GLY A 102 -6.08 0.99 17.26
N GLU A 103 -6.80 2.04 16.84
CA GLU A 103 -6.62 2.68 15.52
C GLU A 103 -5.80 3.96 15.55
N THR A 104 -5.82 4.70 16.65
CA THR A 104 -5.13 5.98 16.77
C THR A 104 -4.64 6.21 18.18
N PHE A 105 -3.59 7.01 18.28
CA PHE A 105 -3.17 7.64 19.51
C PHE A 105 -3.61 9.09 19.52
N MET A 106 -4.22 9.50 20.64
CA MET A 106 -4.65 10.87 20.89
C MET A 106 -3.92 11.37 22.14
N VAL A 107 -3.48 12.60 22.10
CA VAL A 107 -2.91 13.26 23.28
C VAL A 107 -3.79 14.46 23.60
N TYR A 108 -4.27 14.47 24.82
CA TYR A 108 -5.06 15.56 25.40
C TYR A 108 -4.16 16.37 26.31
N GLU A 109 -3.83 17.59 25.90
CA GLU A 109 -3.10 18.55 26.72
C GLU A 109 -4.04 19.09 27.80
N LEU A 110 -3.57 19.12 29.05
CA LEU A 110 -4.38 19.57 30.18
C LEU A 110 -3.95 20.96 30.65
N ASP A 111 -4.94 21.78 31.02
CA ASP A 111 -4.72 23.03 31.73
C ASP A 111 -4.45 22.81 33.22
N GLU A 112 -4.20 23.90 33.96
CA GLU A 112 -3.93 23.88 35.41
C GLU A 112 -5.11 23.29 36.24
N ASN A 113 -6.32 23.29 35.71
CA ASN A 113 -7.51 22.73 36.35
C ASN A 113 -7.72 21.24 35.99
N GLY A 114 -6.93 20.72 35.05
CA GLY A 114 -7.05 19.39 34.52
C GLY A 114 -8.15 19.24 33.47
N SER A 115 -8.57 20.33 32.86
CA SER A 115 -9.47 20.30 31.69
C SER A 115 -8.64 20.22 30.41
N ILE A 116 -9.24 19.67 29.35
CA ILE A 116 -8.57 19.51 28.05
C ILE A 116 -8.45 20.89 27.40
N ALA A 117 -7.20 21.36 27.25
CA ALA A 117 -6.87 22.63 26.60
C ALA A 117 -6.71 22.48 25.09
N ASP A 118 -6.09 21.38 24.63
CA ASP A 118 -5.89 21.08 23.21
C ASP A 118 -5.86 19.57 22.97
N VAL A 119 -6.07 19.17 21.70
CA VAL A 119 -6.14 17.78 21.27
C VAL A 119 -5.16 17.54 20.12
N HIS A 120 -4.14 16.76 20.37
CA HIS A 120 -3.14 16.39 19.37
C HIS A 120 -3.38 14.98 18.87
N SER A 121 -3.53 14.82 17.55
CA SER A 121 -3.66 13.53 16.90
C SER A 121 -2.56 13.33 15.87
N GLY A 122 -2.04 12.12 15.78
CA GLY A 122 -1.08 11.77 14.73
C GLY A 122 -1.71 11.74 13.35
N ASN A 123 -0.86 11.72 12.33
CA ASN A 123 -1.28 11.43 10.97
C ASN A 123 -2.09 10.13 10.98
N LYS A 124 -3.16 10.07 10.15
CA LYS A 124 -4.05 8.90 10.01
C LYS A 124 -3.33 7.62 9.52
N CYS A 125 -2.07 7.41 9.87
CA CYS A 125 -1.31 6.23 9.51
C CYS A 125 -1.39 5.18 10.62
N ALA A 126 -1.91 4.01 10.29
CA ALA A 126 -2.10 2.90 11.24
C ALA A 126 -0.77 2.36 11.83
N SER A 127 0.40 2.66 11.23
CA SER A 127 1.67 2.20 11.77
C SER A 127 1.89 2.72 13.19
N GLY A 128 2.18 1.82 14.12
CA GLY A 128 2.41 2.16 15.53
C GLY A 128 1.15 2.28 16.38
N THR A 129 0.00 1.82 15.93
CA THR A 129 -1.23 1.70 16.73
C THR A 129 -1.38 0.30 17.33
N GLY A 130 -2.30 0.15 18.29
CA GLY A 130 -2.51 -1.12 18.97
C GLY A 130 -2.97 -2.25 18.03
N GLU A 131 -3.88 -1.96 17.10
CA GLU A 131 -4.37 -2.93 16.12
C GLU A 131 -3.28 -3.37 15.16
N PHE A 132 -2.49 -2.41 14.63
CA PHE A 132 -1.34 -2.73 13.78
C PHE A 132 -0.34 -3.63 14.49
N PHE A 133 -0.05 -3.37 15.77
CA PHE A 133 0.82 -4.20 16.58
C PHE A 133 0.29 -5.63 16.69
N LEU A 134 -1.00 -5.82 17.00
CA LEU A 134 -1.63 -7.14 17.09
C LEU A 134 -1.62 -7.88 15.74
N GLN A 135 -1.84 -7.19 14.63
CA GLN A 135 -1.73 -7.77 13.28
C GLN A 135 -0.31 -8.29 13.00
N GLN A 136 0.74 -7.53 13.39
CA GLN A 136 2.11 -8.00 13.21
C GLN A 136 2.41 -9.22 14.07
N LEU A 137 1.91 -9.29 15.32
CA LEU A 137 2.04 -10.47 16.17
C LEU A 137 1.38 -11.70 15.53
N LYS A 138 0.17 -11.55 15.00
CA LYS A 138 -0.55 -12.62 14.28
C LYS A 138 0.26 -13.13 13.08
N ARG A 139 0.85 -12.23 12.26
CA ARG A 139 1.73 -12.59 11.14
C ARG A 139 3.00 -13.33 11.59
N MET A 140 3.54 -12.99 12.75
CA MET A 140 4.68 -13.69 13.35
C MET A 140 4.29 -14.99 14.03
N ASN A 141 3.00 -15.31 14.11
CA ASN A 141 2.45 -16.46 14.80
C ASN A 141 2.94 -16.54 16.25
N ILE A 142 2.70 -15.46 17.00
CA ILE A 142 2.96 -15.36 18.45
C ILE A 142 1.79 -14.67 19.15
N SER A 143 1.47 -15.10 20.35
CA SER A 143 0.47 -14.44 21.20
C SER A 143 1.00 -13.14 21.80
N LEU A 144 0.09 -12.27 22.28
CA LEU A 144 0.48 -11.04 22.96
C LEU A 144 1.33 -11.34 24.22
N GLU A 145 0.98 -12.37 24.96
CA GLU A 145 1.69 -12.76 26.18
C GLU A 145 3.12 -13.22 25.85
N GLU A 146 3.29 -14.12 24.88
CA GLU A 146 4.61 -14.55 24.39
C GLU A 146 5.44 -13.38 23.85
N ALA A 147 4.80 -12.45 23.15
CA ALA A 147 5.47 -11.27 22.63
C ALA A 147 6.04 -10.40 23.77
N MET A 148 5.24 -10.14 24.81
CA MET A 148 5.68 -9.33 25.94
C MET A 148 6.79 -10.02 26.76
N GLN A 149 6.77 -11.35 26.86
CA GLN A 149 7.79 -12.11 27.57
C GLN A 149 9.11 -12.24 26.80
N SER A 150 9.02 -12.31 25.47
CA SER A 150 10.19 -12.51 24.59
C SER A 150 10.86 -11.21 24.10
N ALA A 151 10.27 -10.05 24.36
CA ALA A 151 10.77 -8.77 23.87
C ALA A 151 12.19 -8.45 24.37
N GLN A 152 13.11 -8.19 23.45
CA GLN A 152 14.51 -7.86 23.74
C GLN A 152 14.71 -6.35 23.64
N THR A 153 14.51 -5.65 24.75
CA THR A 153 14.53 -4.18 24.83
C THR A 153 15.92 -3.58 24.70
N ASP A 154 16.98 -4.34 25.02
CA ASP A 154 18.37 -3.85 24.95
C ASP A 154 18.88 -3.69 23.50
N ASN A 155 18.28 -4.45 22.55
CA ASN A 155 18.67 -4.40 21.14
C ASN A 155 17.45 -4.53 20.21
N PRO A 156 16.53 -3.56 20.24
CA PRO A 156 15.33 -3.60 19.40
C PRO A 156 15.69 -3.48 17.93
N TYR A 157 15.05 -4.30 17.07
CA TYR A 157 15.23 -4.17 15.62
C TYR A 157 14.68 -2.82 15.14
N GLN A 158 15.45 -2.14 14.28
CA GLN A 158 15.03 -0.84 13.77
C GLN A 158 14.01 -1.04 12.64
N LEU A 159 12.78 -0.58 12.89
CA LEU A 159 11.67 -0.62 11.95
C LEU A 159 11.36 0.78 11.41
N SER A 160 10.86 0.85 10.17
CA SER A 160 10.37 2.10 9.60
C SER A 160 9.05 2.52 10.25
N GLY A 161 9.07 3.63 10.98
CA GLY A 161 7.88 4.22 11.61
C GLY A 161 7.02 5.09 10.66
N ARG A 162 7.45 5.29 9.40
CA ARG A 162 6.81 6.26 8.50
C ARG A 162 5.52 5.75 7.85
N CYS A 163 5.44 4.46 7.55
CA CYS A 163 4.27 3.87 6.88
C CYS A 163 4.08 2.41 7.33
N SER A 164 2.81 2.00 7.51
CA SER A 164 2.46 0.63 7.90
C SER A 164 2.91 -0.41 6.87
N VAL A 165 2.87 -0.08 5.58
CA VAL A 165 3.33 -0.98 4.50
C VAL A 165 4.83 -1.24 4.61
N PHE A 166 5.64 -0.19 4.79
CA PHE A 166 7.09 -0.35 4.99
C PHE A 166 7.40 -1.09 6.28
N CYS A 167 6.70 -0.79 7.36
CA CYS A 167 6.88 -1.49 8.63
C CYS A 167 6.53 -2.99 8.53
N LYS A 168 5.42 -3.33 7.82
CA LYS A 168 5.07 -4.74 7.51
C LYS A 168 6.19 -5.43 6.73
N SER A 169 6.72 -4.76 5.70
CA SER A 169 7.82 -5.26 4.88
C SER A 169 9.09 -5.46 5.68
N ASP A 170 9.45 -4.49 6.53
CA ASP A 170 10.62 -4.58 7.42
C ASP A 170 10.51 -5.76 8.38
N CYS A 171 9.34 -5.98 8.99
CA CYS A 171 9.09 -7.14 9.86
C CYS A 171 9.29 -8.46 9.10
N THR A 172 8.74 -8.56 7.89
CA THR A 172 8.86 -9.76 7.04
C THR A 172 10.31 -9.99 6.61
N HIS A 173 11.03 -8.95 6.19
CA HIS A 173 12.44 -9.04 5.82
C HIS A 173 13.32 -9.42 7.02
N ALA A 174 13.03 -8.88 8.21
CA ALA A 174 13.75 -9.24 9.42
C ALA A 174 13.60 -10.73 9.76
N LEU A 175 12.37 -11.26 9.69
CA LEU A 175 12.10 -12.68 9.88
C LEU A 175 12.82 -13.55 8.86
N ASN A 176 12.77 -13.19 7.58
CA ASN A 176 13.43 -13.92 6.49
C ASN A 176 14.96 -13.90 6.60
N LYS A 177 15.52 -12.86 7.23
CA LYS A 177 16.96 -12.78 7.59
C LYS A 177 17.31 -13.53 8.87
N GLY A 178 16.37 -14.24 9.49
CA GLY A 178 16.57 -14.99 10.71
C GLY A 178 16.71 -14.15 11.99
N GLN A 179 16.20 -12.90 11.97
CA GLN A 179 16.17 -12.10 13.20
C GLN A 179 15.22 -12.71 14.25
N GLU A 180 15.62 -12.63 15.50
CA GLU A 180 14.82 -13.12 16.60
C GLU A 180 13.51 -12.32 16.74
N LYS A 181 12.37 -13.01 16.86
CA LYS A 181 11.05 -12.38 17.01
C LYS A 181 11.02 -11.35 18.14
N GLY A 182 11.70 -11.63 19.25
CA GLY A 182 11.77 -10.72 20.41
C GLY A 182 12.39 -9.36 20.10
N LYS A 183 13.37 -9.29 19.19
CA LYS A 183 13.96 -8.02 18.71
C LYS A 183 12.97 -7.23 17.86
N ILE A 184 12.19 -7.92 17.02
CA ILE A 184 11.18 -7.31 16.15
C ILE A 184 10.03 -6.77 17.02
N VAL A 185 9.56 -7.54 18.00
CA VAL A 185 8.54 -7.11 18.97
C VAL A 185 9.00 -5.85 19.72
N ALA A 186 10.22 -5.85 20.25
CA ALA A 186 10.77 -4.68 20.92
C ALA A 186 10.85 -3.46 19.99
N GLY A 187 11.21 -3.66 18.72
CA GLY A 187 11.21 -2.62 17.68
C GLY A 187 9.82 -2.03 17.42
N LEU A 188 8.78 -2.88 17.35
CA LEU A 188 7.38 -2.44 17.22
C LEU A 188 6.92 -1.63 18.46
N CYS A 189 7.21 -2.10 19.66
CA CYS A 189 6.86 -1.40 20.89
C CYS A 189 7.59 -0.05 21.01
N ARG A 190 8.88 0.00 20.62
CA ARG A 190 9.64 1.26 20.56
C ARG A 190 9.03 2.23 19.57
N MET A 191 8.63 1.77 18.39
CA MET A 191 7.97 2.59 17.38
C MET A 191 6.65 3.19 17.89
N MET A 192 5.85 2.42 18.67
CA MET A 192 4.63 2.92 19.32
C MET A 192 4.96 4.03 20.33
N ALA A 193 5.99 3.82 21.16
CA ALA A 193 6.44 4.84 22.11
C ALA A 193 6.97 6.10 21.41
N ASP A 194 7.75 5.94 20.33
CA ASP A 194 8.29 7.06 19.54
C ASP A 194 7.16 7.92 18.94
N LYS A 195 6.06 7.30 18.47
CA LYS A 195 4.88 8.03 17.99
C LYS A 195 4.18 8.84 19.07
N ILE A 196 4.05 8.30 20.27
CA ILE A 196 3.51 9.04 21.41
C ILE A 196 4.41 10.23 21.71
N MET A 197 5.73 10.04 21.73
CA MET A 197 6.71 11.11 21.94
C MET A 197 6.65 12.19 20.84
N GLU A 198 6.41 11.81 19.60
CA GLU A 198 6.21 12.75 18.49
C GLU A 198 5.01 13.69 18.76
N LEU A 199 3.89 13.14 19.22
CA LEU A 199 2.70 13.92 19.58
C LEU A 199 2.95 14.86 20.76
N LEU A 200 3.68 14.39 21.77
CA LEU A 200 4.04 15.16 22.95
C LEU A 200 5.06 16.29 22.66
N SER A 201 5.83 16.18 21.58
CA SER A 201 6.86 17.16 21.22
C SER A 201 6.31 18.57 20.94
N ASN A 202 5.02 18.68 20.62
CA ASN A 202 4.37 19.94 20.30
C ASN A 202 4.26 20.88 21.51
N PHE A 203 4.17 20.34 22.74
CA PHE A 203 4.01 21.14 23.98
C PHE A 203 4.92 20.71 25.14
N LYS A 204 5.88 19.81 24.89
CA LYS A 204 6.96 19.42 25.82
C LYS A 204 6.49 18.89 27.19
N ALA A 205 5.45 18.06 27.20
CA ALA A 205 5.01 17.42 28.44
C ALA A 205 6.09 16.50 29.03
N GLU A 206 6.30 16.60 30.34
CA GLU A 206 7.21 15.76 31.12
C GLU A 206 6.46 14.69 31.94
N SER A 207 5.15 14.86 32.14
CA SER A 207 4.30 13.97 32.90
C SER A 207 3.03 13.58 32.14
N ILE A 208 2.76 12.29 31.99
CA ILE A 208 1.61 11.80 31.24
C ILE A 208 0.84 10.71 31.97
N MET A 209 -0.45 10.62 31.68
CA MET A 209 -1.30 9.47 32.02
C MET A 209 -1.63 8.68 30.75
N VAL A 210 -1.34 7.39 30.71
CA VAL A 210 -1.61 6.54 29.55
C VAL A 210 -2.85 5.69 29.81
N VAL A 211 -3.85 5.82 28.94
CA VAL A 211 -5.13 5.10 29.01
C VAL A 211 -5.43 4.38 27.68
N GLY A 212 -6.47 3.58 27.64
CA GLY A 212 -6.85 2.80 26.46
C GLY A 212 -6.22 1.42 26.40
N GLY A 213 -6.59 0.61 25.40
CA GLY A 213 -6.19 -0.81 25.32
C GLY A 213 -4.69 -1.04 25.21
N SER A 214 -3.94 -0.14 24.56
CA SER A 214 -2.48 -0.25 24.43
C SER A 214 -1.72 0.08 25.72
N SER A 215 -2.37 0.59 26.77
CA SER A 215 -1.77 0.76 28.10
C SER A 215 -1.34 -0.55 28.76
N LYS A 216 -1.84 -1.69 28.25
CA LYS A 216 -1.44 -3.05 28.66
C LYS A 216 -0.06 -3.46 28.10
N ASN A 217 0.48 -2.75 27.10
CA ASN A 217 1.78 -3.03 26.52
C ASN A 217 2.91 -2.49 27.42
N LYS A 218 3.37 -3.34 28.33
CA LYS A 218 4.42 -2.98 29.31
C LYS A 218 5.72 -2.55 28.64
N VAL A 219 6.09 -3.20 27.52
CA VAL A 219 7.34 -2.89 26.80
C VAL A 219 7.28 -1.48 26.18
N MET A 220 6.14 -1.09 25.61
CA MET A 220 5.92 0.28 25.12
C MET A 220 6.02 1.29 26.28
N LEU A 221 5.38 1.00 27.42
CA LEU A 221 5.45 1.86 28.62
C LEU A 221 6.88 2.00 29.14
N ASP A 222 7.68 0.93 29.11
CA ASP A 222 9.08 1.00 29.56
C ASP A 222 9.92 1.89 28.64
N PHE A 223 9.68 1.89 27.32
CA PHE A 223 10.31 2.85 26.41
C PHE A 223 9.86 4.30 26.66
N LEU A 224 8.59 4.53 27.05
CA LEU A 224 8.13 5.88 27.45
C LEU A 224 8.78 6.33 28.76
N LYS A 225 8.87 5.45 29.76
CA LYS A 225 9.52 5.77 31.05
C LYS A 225 11.02 6.04 30.94
N GLN A 226 11.68 5.58 29.88
CA GLN A 226 13.07 5.94 29.60
C GLN A 226 13.21 7.37 29.09
N LYS A 227 12.14 7.98 28.56
CA LYS A 227 12.15 9.29 27.92
C LYS A 227 11.42 10.36 28.72
N LEU A 228 10.49 9.98 29.57
CA LEU A 228 9.65 10.87 30.35
C LEU A 228 9.87 10.67 31.84
N PRO A 229 9.97 11.76 32.64
CA PRO A 229 10.13 11.68 34.08
C PRO A 229 8.98 10.97 34.78
N GLN A 230 7.75 11.13 34.27
CA GLN A 230 6.56 10.57 34.89
C GLN A 230 5.59 9.97 33.86
N VAL A 231 5.33 8.67 34.00
CA VAL A 231 4.32 7.94 33.20
C VAL A 231 3.39 7.21 34.16
N VAL A 232 2.15 7.64 34.23
CA VAL A 232 1.09 7.09 35.09
C VAL A 232 0.16 6.21 34.26
N VAL A 233 -0.17 5.01 34.75
CA VAL A 233 -1.20 4.17 34.17
C VAL A 233 -2.22 3.93 35.27
N PRO A 234 -3.43 4.52 35.19
CA PRO A 234 -4.43 4.32 36.22
C PRO A 234 -5.03 2.92 36.17
N ALA A 235 -5.60 2.47 37.26
CA ALA A 235 -6.29 1.16 37.34
C ALA A 235 -7.47 1.11 36.33
N GLU A 236 -8.07 2.24 36.06
CA GLU A 236 -9.19 2.45 35.16
C GLU A 236 -8.78 2.56 33.66
N ALA A 237 -7.49 2.45 33.36
CA ALA A 237 -6.94 2.71 32.01
C ALA A 237 -7.64 1.92 30.89
N ASP A 238 -8.04 0.69 31.13
CA ASP A 238 -8.67 -0.17 30.12
C ASP A 238 -10.09 0.30 29.73
N TYR A 239 -10.85 0.84 30.69
CA TYR A 239 -12.23 1.28 30.47
C TYR A 239 -12.45 2.79 30.70
N PHE A 240 -11.41 3.58 30.52
CA PHE A 240 -11.36 4.99 30.89
C PHE A 240 -12.45 5.84 30.23
N GLU A 241 -12.59 5.75 28.92
CA GLU A 241 -13.62 6.48 28.18
C GLU A 241 -15.04 6.00 28.53
N ALA A 242 -15.19 4.69 28.80
CA ALA A 242 -16.48 4.15 29.27
C ALA A 242 -16.84 4.66 30.67
N LEU A 243 -15.85 4.87 31.55
CA LEU A 243 -16.03 5.47 32.87
C LEU A 243 -16.56 6.90 32.75
N GLY A 244 -15.94 7.75 31.94
CA GLY A 244 -16.43 9.11 31.71
C GLY A 244 -17.82 9.15 31.09
N THR A 245 -18.11 8.19 30.21
CA THR A 245 -19.43 8.03 29.61
C THR A 245 -20.48 7.65 30.65
N ALA A 246 -20.16 6.78 31.61
CA ALA A 246 -21.05 6.43 32.71
C ALA A 246 -21.34 7.64 33.61
N LEU A 247 -20.33 8.47 33.87
CA LEU A 247 -20.52 9.71 34.63
C LEU A 247 -21.41 10.72 33.89
N TRP A 248 -21.26 10.84 32.58
CA TRP A 248 -22.12 11.69 31.77
C TRP A 248 -23.57 11.18 31.75
N ALA A 249 -23.74 9.86 31.77
CA ALA A 249 -25.07 9.22 31.80
C ALA A 249 -25.89 9.55 33.07
N GLU A 250 -25.26 10.03 34.15
CA GLU A 250 -25.97 10.47 35.35
C GLU A 250 -27.03 11.54 35.04
N ASN A 251 -26.73 12.47 34.13
CA ASN A 251 -27.59 13.58 33.77
C ASN A 251 -28.19 13.48 32.36
N HIS A 252 -27.63 12.68 31.47
CA HIS A 252 -27.97 12.65 30.06
C HIS A 252 -28.31 11.24 29.54
N GLY A 253 -28.15 10.23 30.38
CA GLY A 253 -28.44 8.84 30.02
C GLY A 253 -29.95 8.57 29.84
N GLN A 254 -30.26 7.52 29.10
CA GLN A 254 -31.58 6.97 28.95
C GLN A 254 -31.69 5.55 29.49
N LYS A 255 -32.89 5.12 29.80
CA LYS A 255 -33.19 3.73 30.18
C LYS A 255 -32.98 2.81 28.99
N PHE A 256 -32.76 1.53 29.28
CA PHE A 256 -32.61 0.53 28.23
C PHE A 256 -33.83 0.53 27.31
N PRO A 257 -33.69 0.70 25.98
CA PRO A 257 -34.79 0.75 25.06
C PRO A 257 -35.54 -0.60 24.98
N ALA A 258 -36.85 -0.58 24.83
CA ALA A 258 -37.67 -1.78 24.72
C ALA A 258 -37.58 -2.47 23.34
N GLY A 259 -36.81 -1.91 22.41
CA GLY A 259 -36.64 -2.37 21.03
C GLY A 259 -35.24 -2.81 20.67
N GLU A 260 -34.96 -2.93 19.36
CA GLU A 260 -33.61 -3.19 18.88
C GLU A 260 -32.67 -2.02 19.20
N ILE A 261 -31.51 -2.33 19.75
CA ILE A 261 -30.47 -1.36 20.16
C ILE A 261 -29.77 -0.77 18.93
N TYR A 262 -29.81 -1.47 17.81
CA TYR A 262 -29.18 -1.05 16.57
C TYR A 262 -30.20 -0.39 15.63
N SER A 263 -29.86 0.82 15.19
CA SER A 263 -30.55 1.45 14.07
C SER A 263 -30.02 0.85 12.77
N ARG A 264 -30.85 0.04 12.08
CA ARG A 264 -30.51 -0.59 10.79
C ARG A 264 -30.57 0.37 9.60
N ASP A 265 -31.10 1.59 9.78
CA ASP A 265 -31.48 2.49 8.68
C ASP A 265 -30.39 3.51 8.31
N LYS A 266 -29.19 3.44 8.90
CA LYS A 266 -28.12 4.40 8.62
C LYS A 266 -26.83 3.66 8.30
N SER A 267 -26.52 3.52 7.01
CA SER A 267 -25.16 3.21 6.58
C SER A 267 -24.25 4.43 6.75
N SER A 268 -23.01 4.22 7.20
CA SER A 268 -21.99 5.28 7.24
C SER A 268 -21.36 5.52 5.86
N PHE A 269 -21.69 4.69 4.88
CA PHE A 269 -21.15 4.77 3.53
C PHE A 269 -22.12 5.42 2.56
N GLU A 270 -21.58 6.24 1.68
CA GLU A 270 -22.21 6.53 0.41
C GLU A 270 -22.03 5.31 -0.50
N PHE A 271 -23.00 5.06 -1.37
CA PHE A 271 -22.95 3.94 -2.29
C PHE A 271 -22.68 4.41 -3.71
N LEU A 272 -21.89 3.62 -4.41
CA LEU A 272 -21.60 3.80 -5.83
C LEU A 272 -22.52 2.90 -6.65
N ASP A 273 -22.60 3.18 -7.95
CA ASP A 273 -23.39 2.36 -8.87
C ASP A 273 -22.77 0.96 -9.03
N PRO A 274 -23.57 -0.07 -9.29
CA PRO A 274 -23.08 -1.41 -9.65
C PRO A 274 -22.14 -1.36 -10.83
N LEU A 275 -21.03 -2.11 -10.75
CA LEU A 275 -20.03 -2.20 -11.84
C LEU A 275 -20.66 -2.69 -13.16
N GLU A 276 -21.63 -3.57 -13.09
CA GLU A 276 -22.32 -4.13 -14.27
C GLU A 276 -22.91 -3.05 -15.18
N ASN A 277 -23.33 -1.91 -14.63
CA ASN A 277 -23.91 -0.79 -15.39
C ASN A 277 -22.91 -0.16 -16.38
N TYR A 278 -21.61 -0.39 -16.20
CA TYR A 278 -20.55 0.22 -17.00
C TYR A 278 -19.78 -0.79 -17.85
N ARG A 279 -20.21 -2.05 -17.89
CA ARG A 279 -19.57 -3.12 -18.66
C ARG A 279 -19.41 -2.76 -20.15
N ASP A 280 -20.44 -2.16 -20.75
CA ASP A 280 -20.45 -1.81 -22.18
C ASP A 280 -19.54 -0.60 -22.50
N GLN A 281 -19.03 0.10 -21.49
CA GLN A 281 -18.07 1.19 -21.69
C GLN A 281 -16.61 0.69 -21.77
N VAL A 282 -16.39 -0.61 -21.72
CA VAL A 282 -15.04 -1.19 -21.80
C VAL A 282 -14.95 -2.18 -22.95
N THR A 283 -14.01 -1.92 -23.84
CA THR A 283 -13.69 -2.80 -24.97
C THR A 283 -12.46 -3.64 -24.66
N PHE A 284 -12.62 -4.96 -24.51
CA PHE A 284 -11.52 -5.90 -24.33
C PHE A 284 -11.09 -6.45 -25.70
N ARG A 285 -9.91 -6.03 -26.17
CA ARG A 285 -9.36 -6.52 -27.45
C ARG A 285 -8.74 -7.91 -27.28
N LYS A 286 -8.74 -8.71 -28.34
CA LYS A 286 -8.13 -10.04 -28.40
C LYS A 286 -7.01 -10.06 -29.42
N LEU A 287 -5.99 -10.90 -29.20
CA LEU A 287 -4.88 -11.14 -30.10
C LEU A 287 -4.88 -12.63 -30.47
N GLU A 288 -4.82 -12.93 -31.75
CA GLU A 288 -4.51 -14.27 -32.22
C GLU A 288 -2.99 -14.48 -32.17
N ARG A 289 -2.59 -15.54 -31.50
CA ARG A 289 -1.17 -15.90 -31.40
C ARG A 289 -0.69 -16.56 -32.67
N GLY A 290 0.52 -16.23 -33.10
CA GLY A 290 1.18 -16.91 -34.21
C GLY A 290 1.63 -18.31 -33.83
N ASN A 291 1.72 -19.20 -34.82
CA ASN A 291 2.36 -20.49 -34.64
C ASN A 291 3.87 -20.36 -34.87
N VAL A 292 4.67 -21.03 -34.05
CA VAL A 292 6.13 -21.08 -34.22
C VAL A 292 6.45 -21.93 -35.45
N GLU A 293 7.21 -21.39 -36.39
CA GLU A 293 7.69 -22.10 -37.58
C GLU A 293 9.21 -22.36 -37.45
N GLN A 294 9.70 -23.36 -38.14
CA GLN A 294 11.14 -23.67 -38.17
C GLN A 294 11.92 -22.50 -38.80
N ASN A 295 13.02 -22.11 -38.15
CA ASN A 295 13.88 -20.99 -38.55
C ASN A 295 13.18 -19.61 -38.58
N ASP A 296 12.11 -19.42 -37.80
CA ASP A 296 11.54 -18.09 -37.60
C ASP A 296 12.61 -17.13 -37.04
N SER A 297 12.78 -15.99 -37.67
CA SER A 297 13.54 -14.87 -37.14
C SER A 297 12.68 -14.12 -36.13
N CYS A 298 13.18 -14.01 -34.90
CA CYS A 298 12.41 -13.56 -33.73
C CYS A 298 13.13 -12.49 -32.94
N LEU A 299 12.34 -11.75 -32.18
CA LEU A 299 12.79 -10.77 -31.20
C LEU A 299 12.29 -11.14 -29.82
N LEU A 300 13.12 -10.96 -28.82
CA LEU A 300 12.81 -11.24 -27.42
C LEU A 300 12.69 -9.94 -26.66
N GLY A 301 11.52 -9.66 -26.14
CA GLY A 301 11.28 -8.53 -25.23
C GLY A 301 11.05 -9.03 -23.81
N ILE A 302 11.67 -8.36 -22.83
CA ILE A 302 11.56 -8.70 -21.42
C ILE A 302 11.20 -7.44 -20.63
N ASP A 303 10.16 -7.55 -19.81
CA ASP A 303 9.77 -6.53 -18.82
C ASP A 303 10.01 -7.09 -17.42
N VAL A 304 10.98 -6.50 -16.72
CA VAL A 304 11.43 -6.93 -15.39
C VAL A 304 10.95 -5.95 -14.35
N GLY A 305 9.73 -6.15 -13.86
CA GLY A 305 9.18 -5.35 -12.77
C GLY A 305 9.60 -5.86 -11.38
N SER A 306 9.34 -5.06 -10.37
CA SER A 306 9.61 -5.39 -8.95
C SER A 306 8.82 -6.60 -8.46
N THR A 307 7.56 -6.73 -8.90
CA THR A 307 6.65 -7.83 -8.51
C THR A 307 6.66 -8.96 -9.52
N THR A 308 6.63 -8.64 -10.81
CA THR A 308 6.46 -9.63 -11.89
C THR A 308 7.44 -9.39 -13.03
N THR A 309 7.93 -10.48 -13.61
CA THR A 309 8.77 -10.50 -14.81
C THR A 309 8.02 -11.17 -15.95
N LYS A 310 8.02 -10.53 -17.11
CA LYS A 310 7.35 -11.01 -18.32
C LYS A 310 8.34 -11.08 -19.47
N ALA A 311 8.14 -12.05 -20.35
CA ALA A 311 8.94 -12.18 -21.54
C ALA A 311 8.07 -12.61 -22.73
N VAL A 312 8.36 -12.09 -23.90
CA VAL A 312 7.65 -12.41 -25.14
C VAL A 312 8.63 -12.73 -26.26
N ILE A 313 8.28 -13.71 -27.08
CA ILE A 313 8.91 -13.96 -28.37
C ILE A 313 7.98 -13.46 -29.45
N MET A 314 8.44 -12.49 -30.22
CA MET A 314 7.73 -11.85 -31.33
C MET A 314 8.43 -12.21 -32.63
N ARG A 315 7.71 -12.67 -33.64
CA ARG A 315 8.26 -12.93 -34.96
C ARG A 315 8.54 -11.61 -35.69
N GLN A 316 9.72 -11.49 -36.30
CA GLN A 316 10.17 -10.23 -36.90
C GLN A 316 9.31 -9.81 -38.11
N LYS A 317 8.92 -10.75 -38.99
CA LYS A 317 8.28 -10.44 -40.28
C LYS A 317 6.87 -9.84 -40.16
N ASP A 318 6.08 -10.31 -39.20
CA ASP A 318 4.65 -9.99 -39.03
C ASP A 318 4.26 -9.58 -37.61
N GLU A 319 5.26 -9.43 -36.71
CA GLU A 319 5.10 -9.03 -35.31
C GLU A 319 4.19 -9.97 -34.48
N ALA A 320 3.93 -11.17 -35.00
CA ALA A 320 3.10 -12.14 -34.32
C ALA A 320 3.70 -12.57 -32.97
N LEU A 321 2.90 -12.55 -31.90
CA LEU A 321 3.27 -13.10 -30.59
C LEU A 321 3.28 -14.62 -30.65
N LEU A 322 4.47 -15.22 -30.59
CA LEU A 322 4.65 -16.68 -30.70
C LEU A 322 4.61 -17.37 -29.33
N ALA A 323 5.27 -16.80 -28.36
CA ALA A 323 5.32 -17.33 -26.99
C ALA A 323 5.43 -16.20 -25.97
N SER A 324 4.87 -16.40 -24.79
CA SER A 324 4.97 -15.45 -23.69
C SER A 324 5.02 -16.17 -22.34
N VAL A 325 5.64 -15.50 -21.36
CA VAL A 325 5.73 -15.96 -19.98
C VAL A 325 5.43 -14.80 -19.05
N TYR A 326 4.74 -15.07 -17.95
CA TYR A 326 4.41 -14.15 -16.89
C TYR A 326 4.72 -14.81 -15.55
N LEU A 327 5.65 -14.27 -14.77
CA LEU A 327 6.16 -14.85 -13.52
C LEU A 327 6.22 -13.82 -12.41
N ARG A 328 6.23 -14.26 -11.15
CA ARG A 328 6.62 -13.40 -10.02
C ARG A 328 8.14 -13.22 -10.01
N THR A 329 8.62 -11.99 -9.78
CA THR A 329 10.06 -11.67 -9.71
C THR A 329 10.71 -12.21 -8.42
N GLY A 330 9.95 -12.25 -7.31
CA GLY A 330 10.42 -12.83 -6.04
C GLY A 330 11.66 -12.17 -5.44
N GLY A 331 11.98 -10.91 -5.83
CA GLY A 331 13.18 -10.21 -5.37
C GLY A 331 14.49 -10.62 -6.09
N ASP A 332 14.43 -11.55 -7.04
CA ASP A 332 15.56 -11.99 -7.87
C ASP A 332 15.27 -11.76 -9.37
N PRO A 333 15.53 -10.55 -9.89
CA PRO A 333 15.23 -10.22 -11.28
C PRO A 333 16.03 -11.08 -12.29
N VAL A 334 17.26 -11.49 -11.96
CA VAL A 334 18.05 -12.34 -12.86
C VAL A 334 17.54 -13.77 -12.84
N GLY A 335 17.24 -14.31 -11.66
CA GLY A 335 16.63 -15.64 -11.53
C GLY A 335 15.28 -15.72 -12.25
N ALA A 336 14.42 -14.71 -12.10
CA ALA A 336 13.14 -14.62 -12.81
C ALA A 336 13.32 -14.57 -14.34
N ALA A 337 14.29 -13.79 -14.84
CA ALA A 337 14.60 -13.75 -16.27
C ALA A 337 15.09 -15.12 -16.78
N LYS A 338 15.97 -15.81 -16.06
CA LYS A 338 16.44 -17.17 -16.40
C LYS A 338 15.29 -18.18 -16.44
N GLU A 339 14.35 -18.07 -15.50
CA GLU A 339 13.15 -18.90 -15.50
C GLU A 339 12.24 -18.57 -16.70
N CYS A 340 12.13 -17.29 -17.09
CA CYS A 340 11.42 -16.89 -18.31
C CYS A 340 12.04 -17.56 -19.54
N TYR A 341 13.36 -17.51 -19.70
CA TYR A 341 14.04 -18.17 -20.83
C TYR A 341 13.78 -19.68 -20.87
N THR A 342 13.83 -20.33 -19.73
CA THR A 342 13.55 -21.78 -19.60
C THR A 342 12.10 -22.11 -20.00
N LYS A 343 11.13 -21.33 -19.51
CA LYS A 343 9.72 -21.55 -19.85
C LYS A 343 9.41 -21.22 -21.30
N LEU A 344 10.08 -20.22 -21.89
CA LEU A 344 9.95 -19.92 -23.32
C LEU A 344 10.49 -21.10 -24.17
N LEU A 345 11.66 -21.66 -23.81
CA LEU A 345 12.17 -22.87 -24.47
C LEU A 345 11.17 -24.01 -24.47
N ASN A 346 10.54 -24.27 -23.33
CA ASN A 346 9.53 -25.32 -23.23
C ASN A 346 8.28 -25.05 -24.10
N LYS A 347 7.89 -23.77 -24.26
CA LYS A 347 6.75 -23.38 -25.10
C LYS A 347 7.03 -23.45 -26.60
N ILE A 348 8.27 -23.20 -27.01
CA ILE A 348 8.70 -23.33 -28.41
C ILE A 348 8.78 -24.82 -28.80
N GLY A 349 9.13 -25.69 -27.84
CA GLY A 349 9.32 -27.12 -28.08
C GLY A 349 10.59 -27.40 -28.90
N ASP A 350 10.53 -28.41 -29.78
CA ASP A 350 11.68 -28.83 -30.59
C ASP A 350 11.95 -27.97 -31.82
N ARG A 351 11.23 -26.86 -31.98
CA ARG A 351 11.43 -25.96 -33.14
C ARG A 351 12.60 -25.05 -32.92
N GLU A 352 13.47 -24.98 -33.89
CA GLU A 352 14.59 -24.03 -33.89
C GLU A 352 14.11 -22.68 -34.40
N ILE A 353 14.32 -21.62 -33.62
CA ILE A 353 14.11 -20.23 -33.98
C ILE A 353 15.40 -19.45 -33.81
N GLU A 354 15.56 -18.36 -34.56
CA GLU A 354 16.69 -17.45 -34.42
C GLU A 354 16.24 -16.17 -33.70
N ILE A 355 16.77 -15.92 -32.50
CA ILE A 355 16.54 -14.64 -31.80
C ILE A 355 17.65 -13.69 -32.21
N ILE A 356 17.30 -12.74 -33.10
CA ILE A 356 18.24 -11.77 -33.70
C ILE A 356 18.34 -10.47 -32.90
N GLY A 357 17.51 -10.29 -31.87
CA GLY A 357 17.53 -9.13 -30.99
C GLY A 357 16.84 -9.42 -29.67
N LEU A 358 17.37 -8.85 -28.60
CA LEU A 358 16.83 -8.95 -27.25
C LEU A 358 16.85 -7.57 -26.60
N GLY A 359 15.69 -7.15 -26.08
CA GLY A 359 15.55 -5.92 -25.31
C GLY A 359 14.99 -6.16 -23.91
N VAL A 360 15.32 -5.26 -23.00
CA VAL A 360 14.91 -5.32 -21.59
C VAL A 360 14.40 -3.98 -21.11
N THR A 361 13.22 -4.01 -20.49
CA THR A 361 12.58 -2.87 -19.85
C THR A 361 12.17 -3.18 -18.41
N GLY A 362 11.52 -2.24 -17.73
CA GLY A 362 11.09 -2.36 -16.33
C GLY A 362 12.16 -1.90 -15.32
N SER A 363 11.83 -1.98 -14.03
CA SER A 363 12.72 -1.54 -12.94
C SER A 363 14.04 -2.33 -12.86
N GLY A 364 14.01 -3.61 -13.21
CA GLY A 364 15.17 -4.51 -13.25
C GLY A 364 15.95 -4.51 -14.59
N ARG A 365 15.61 -3.62 -15.54
CA ARG A 365 16.17 -3.63 -16.90
C ARG A 365 17.69 -3.57 -16.96
N GLN A 366 18.35 -2.82 -16.07
CA GLN A 366 19.81 -2.67 -16.11
C GLN A 366 20.53 -3.96 -15.77
N ILE A 367 20.12 -4.63 -14.68
CA ILE A 367 20.77 -5.86 -14.21
C ILE A 367 20.50 -7.04 -15.16
N VAL A 368 19.27 -7.16 -15.69
CA VAL A 368 18.91 -8.24 -16.63
C VAL A 368 19.45 -7.97 -18.02
N GLY A 369 19.48 -6.71 -18.47
CA GLY A 369 20.14 -6.32 -19.72
C GLY A 369 21.63 -6.62 -19.69
N LEU A 370 22.30 -6.37 -18.57
CA LEU A 370 23.69 -6.75 -18.36
C LEU A 370 23.87 -8.27 -18.36
N HIS A 371 23.02 -9.02 -17.66
CA HIS A 371 23.00 -10.48 -17.71
C HIS A 371 22.88 -11.00 -19.14
N ALA A 372 21.98 -10.42 -19.93
CA ALA A 372 21.77 -10.80 -21.33
C ALA A 372 22.93 -10.34 -22.25
N LEU A 373 23.73 -9.37 -21.85
CA LEU A 373 24.72 -8.67 -22.66
C LEU A 373 24.08 -8.00 -23.88
N THR A 374 22.91 -7.37 -23.65
CA THR A 374 22.21 -6.57 -24.67
C THR A 374 22.42 -5.07 -24.45
N GLU A 375 22.40 -4.33 -25.54
CA GLU A 375 22.46 -2.87 -25.57
C GLU A 375 21.05 -2.26 -25.62
N SER A 376 20.05 -3.05 -25.99
CA SER A 376 18.65 -2.62 -26.07
C SER A 376 18.02 -2.62 -24.68
N ILE A 377 18.19 -1.50 -23.96
CA ILE A 377 17.65 -1.26 -22.62
C ILE A 377 16.83 0.03 -22.69
N HIS A 378 15.50 -0.09 -22.63
CA HIS A 378 14.62 1.05 -22.76
C HIS A 378 13.82 1.33 -21.48
N ASN A 379 13.36 2.57 -21.35
CA ASN A 379 12.46 2.96 -20.27
C ASN A 379 11.08 2.31 -20.50
N GLU A 380 10.47 1.83 -19.43
CA GLU A 380 9.18 1.14 -19.46
C GLU A 380 8.03 2.01 -20.02
N ILE A 381 8.08 3.33 -19.79
CA ILE A 381 7.08 4.26 -20.37
C ILE A 381 7.13 4.20 -21.89
N MET A 382 8.33 4.18 -22.49
CA MET A 382 8.51 4.07 -23.93
C MET A 382 8.03 2.72 -24.47
N ALA A 383 8.33 1.63 -23.76
CA ALA A 383 7.89 0.29 -24.15
C ALA A 383 6.36 0.17 -24.12
N HIS A 384 5.71 0.59 -23.04
CA HIS A 384 4.25 0.60 -22.92
C HIS A 384 3.58 1.50 -23.97
N ALA A 385 4.12 2.69 -24.23
CA ALA A 385 3.61 3.59 -25.24
C ALA A 385 3.75 2.98 -26.66
N ARG A 386 4.91 2.37 -26.96
CA ARG A 386 5.15 1.73 -28.27
C ARG A 386 4.15 0.59 -28.53
N ALA A 387 3.86 -0.23 -27.50
CA ALA A 387 2.86 -1.27 -27.62
C ALA A 387 1.45 -0.72 -27.81
N ALA A 388 1.07 0.32 -27.06
CA ALA A 388 -0.25 0.94 -27.20
C ALA A 388 -0.46 1.51 -28.61
N VAL A 389 0.50 2.27 -29.11
CA VAL A 389 0.48 2.85 -30.48
C VAL A 389 0.43 1.76 -31.55
N TYR A 390 1.10 0.64 -31.36
CA TYR A 390 1.05 -0.49 -32.29
C TYR A 390 -0.37 -1.06 -32.43
N PHE A 391 -1.10 -1.19 -31.34
CA PHE A 391 -2.48 -1.68 -31.35
C PHE A 391 -3.48 -0.60 -31.78
N ASP A 392 -3.18 0.66 -31.54
CA ASP A 392 -4.02 1.79 -31.95
C ASP A 392 -3.22 3.09 -31.98
N SER A 393 -2.96 3.60 -33.20
CA SER A 393 -2.18 4.83 -33.40
C SER A 393 -2.88 6.12 -32.91
N GLU A 394 -4.18 6.04 -32.61
CA GLU A 394 -4.95 7.19 -32.11
C GLU A 394 -5.01 7.22 -30.57
N VAL A 395 -4.31 6.31 -29.86
CA VAL A 395 -4.28 6.34 -28.39
C VAL A 395 -3.66 7.65 -27.88
N GLU A 396 -4.35 8.30 -26.95
CA GLU A 396 -3.91 9.58 -26.35
C GLU A 396 -3.53 9.43 -24.88
N THR A 397 -4.11 8.45 -24.17
CA THR A 397 -3.85 8.25 -22.76
C THR A 397 -3.67 6.78 -22.44
N ILE A 398 -2.66 6.49 -21.62
CA ILE A 398 -2.42 5.15 -21.09
C ILE A 398 -2.55 5.19 -19.57
N PHE A 399 -3.46 4.40 -19.04
CA PHE A 399 -3.55 4.07 -17.62
C PHE A 399 -2.88 2.71 -17.39
N GLU A 400 -1.73 2.70 -16.74
CA GLU A 400 -1.02 1.48 -16.41
C GLU A 400 -1.15 1.21 -14.90
N ILE A 401 -1.71 0.04 -14.54
CA ILE A 401 -1.75 -0.42 -13.16
C ILE A 401 -1.08 -1.80 -13.08
N GLY A 402 0.10 -1.80 -12.49
CA GLY A 402 0.87 -3.00 -12.19
C GLY A 402 0.62 -3.53 -10.78
N GLY A 403 1.44 -4.47 -10.35
CA GLY A 403 1.37 -5.05 -9.01
C GLY A 403 1.78 -4.08 -7.89
N GLN A 404 2.83 -3.29 -8.09
CA GLN A 404 3.31 -2.29 -7.12
C GLN A 404 3.44 -0.89 -7.70
N ASP A 405 3.60 -0.79 -9.01
CA ASP A 405 3.78 0.47 -9.70
C ASP A 405 2.53 0.78 -10.53
N ALA A 406 2.13 2.03 -10.52
CA ALA A 406 1.06 2.54 -11.34
C ALA A 406 1.55 3.79 -12.08
N LYS A 407 1.23 3.90 -13.37
CA LYS A 407 1.73 4.98 -14.22
C LYS A 407 0.62 5.54 -15.08
N TYR A 408 0.69 6.83 -15.29
CA TYR A 408 -0.10 7.58 -16.25
C TYR A 408 0.83 8.07 -17.37
N THR A 409 0.41 7.95 -18.62
CA THR A 409 1.15 8.48 -19.75
C THR A 409 0.19 9.17 -20.72
N TYR A 410 0.53 10.38 -21.16
CA TYR A 410 -0.20 11.13 -22.18
C TYR A 410 0.62 11.20 -23.46
N LEU A 411 -0.02 10.91 -24.58
CA LEU A 411 0.63 10.89 -25.89
C LEU A 411 0.11 12.01 -26.78
N ILE A 412 1.01 12.61 -27.55
CA ILE A 412 0.67 13.50 -28.66
C ILE A 412 1.41 12.99 -29.88
N ASN A 413 0.67 12.71 -30.95
CA ASN A 413 1.23 12.17 -32.19
C ASN A 413 2.13 10.94 -31.91
N GLU A 414 1.59 9.96 -31.21
CA GLU A 414 2.25 8.69 -30.86
C GLU A 414 3.45 8.81 -29.90
N VAL A 415 3.76 10.00 -29.40
CA VAL A 415 4.93 10.26 -28.54
C VAL A 415 4.48 10.60 -27.12
N PRO A 416 5.02 9.93 -26.08
CA PRO A 416 4.81 10.32 -24.70
C PRO A 416 5.29 11.76 -24.43
N THR A 417 4.37 12.63 -23.98
CA THR A 417 4.66 14.04 -23.71
C THR A 417 4.51 14.41 -22.25
N ASP A 418 3.68 13.68 -21.51
CA ASP A 418 3.56 13.80 -20.06
C ASP A 418 3.43 12.41 -19.43
N TYR A 419 3.99 12.25 -18.24
CA TYR A 419 3.85 11.01 -17.49
C TYR A 419 3.89 11.28 -15.98
N ALA A 420 3.30 10.36 -15.25
CA ALA A 420 3.37 10.32 -13.78
C ALA A 420 3.47 8.88 -13.30
N MET A 421 4.04 8.71 -12.13
CA MET A 421 4.12 7.42 -11.44
C MET A 421 3.66 7.61 -10.00
N ASN A 422 3.17 6.52 -9.37
CA ASN A 422 2.97 6.55 -7.93
C ASN A 422 4.32 6.75 -7.23
N GLU A 423 4.32 7.61 -6.22
CA GLU A 423 5.44 7.68 -5.29
C GLU A 423 5.46 6.39 -4.43
N ALA A 424 6.37 6.21 -3.53
CA ALA A 424 6.67 5.01 -2.73
C ALA A 424 5.47 4.29 -2.03
N CYS A 425 4.24 4.39 -2.55
CA CYS A 425 3.02 3.84 -1.97
C CYS A 425 2.31 2.89 -2.94
N SER A 426 1.94 1.69 -2.48
CA SER A 426 1.17 0.70 -3.26
C SER A 426 -0.31 1.07 -3.44
N ALA A 427 -0.79 2.19 -2.90
CA ALA A 427 -2.15 2.67 -3.12
C ALA A 427 -2.40 2.90 -4.62
N GLY A 428 -3.49 2.37 -5.14
CA GLY A 428 -3.79 2.40 -6.58
C GLY A 428 -3.06 1.35 -7.41
N THR A 429 -2.57 0.27 -6.81
CA THR A 429 -1.87 -0.84 -7.46
C THR A 429 -2.52 -2.20 -7.14
N GLY A 430 -2.15 -3.23 -7.89
CA GLY A 430 -2.71 -4.57 -7.72
C GLY A 430 -2.46 -5.20 -6.37
N SER A 431 -1.30 -4.95 -5.76
CA SER A 431 -0.98 -5.47 -4.42
C SER A 431 -1.93 -4.94 -3.35
N PHE A 432 -2.43 -3.70 -3.51
CA PHE A 432 -3.45 -3.15 -2.61
C PHE A 432 -4.74 -3.98 -2.63
N LEU A 433 -5.23 -4.31 -3.82
CA LEU A 433 -6.45 -5.09 -4.00
C LEU A 433 -6.29 -6.53 -3.48
N GLU A 434 -5.19 -7.18 -3.86
CA GLU A 434 -4.85 -8.55 -3.44
C GLU A 434 -4.73 -8.64 -1.90
N GLU A 435 -3.98 -7.73 -1.26
CA GLU A 435 -3.83 -7.71 0.19
C GLU A 435 -5.15 -7.45 0.92
N ALA A 436 -5.94 -6.47 0.45
CA ALA A 436 -7.19 -6.11 1.10
C ALA A 436 -8.23 -7.25 1.06
N ALA A 437 -8.35 -7.95 -0.08
CA ALA A 437 -9.29 -9.06 -0.24
C ALA A 437 -8.82 -10.32 0.53
N ALA A 438 -7.54 -10.67 0.45
CA ALA A 438 -6.98 -11.83 1.15
C ALA A 438 -7.01 -11.64 2.68
N GLU A 439 -6.58 -10.49 3.20
CA GLU A 439 -6.54 -10.24 4.66
C GLU A 439 -7.94 -10.16 5.28
N SER A 440 -8.95 -9.66 4.55
CA SER A 440 -10.28 -9.43 5.10
C SER A 440 -11.23 -10.60 4.91
N PHE A 441 -11.15 -11.29 3.78
CA PHE A 441 -12.14 -12.31 3.37
C PHE A 441 -11.54 -13.66 2.99
N ASN A 442 -10.20 -13.78 2.97
CA ASN A 442 -9.48 -14.95 2.45
C ASN A 442 -9.91 -15.28 0.99
N ILE A 443 -10.10 -14.23 0.18
CA ILE A 443 -10.45 -14.32 -1.24
C ILE A 443 -9.14 -14.27 -2.04
N GLU A 444 -8.97 -15.23 -2.96
CA GLU A 444 -7.85 -15.23 -3.90
C GLU A 444 -8.06 -14.15 -4.98
N VAL A 445 -6.97 -13.65 -5.54
CA VAL A 445 -7.01 -12.51 -6.49
C VAL A 445 -7.80 -12.84 -7.75
N GLU A 446 -7.81 -14.10 -8.16
CA GLU A 446 -8.53 -14.61 -9.33
C GLU A 446 -10.05 -14.57 -9.16
N ASP A 447 -10.56 -14.64 -7.93
CA ASP A 447 -12.00 -14.68 -7.63
C ASP A 447 -12.60 -13.27 -7.47
N ILE A 448 -11.77 -12.24 -7.29
CA ILE A 448 -12.23 -10.87 -7.00
C ILE A 448 -13.14 -10.34 -8.12
N GLU A 449 -12.82 -10.59 -9.39
CA GLU A 449 -13.61 -10.13 -10.54
C GLU A 449 -15.06 -10.63 -10.43
N GLU A 450 -15.23 -11.95 -10.31
CA GLU A 450 -16.55 -12.56 -10.28
C GLU A 450 -17.39 -12.08 -9.09
N ILE A 451 -16.75 -11.95 -7.92
CA ILE A 451 -17.42 -11.50 -6.70
C ILE A 451 -17.82 -10.02 -6.82
N ALA A 452 -16.90 -9.14 -7.24
CA ALA A 452 -17.14 -7.71 -7.35
C ALA A 452 -18.23 -7.36 -8.39
N MET A 453 -18.27 -8.08 -9.51
CA MET A 453 -19.28 -7.87 -10.57
C MET A 453 -20.72 -8.20 -10.12
N ARG A 454 -20.89 -8.91 -9.00
CA ARG A 454 -22.21 -9.18 -8.40
C ARG A 454 -22.65 -8.15 -7.37
N GLY A 455 -21.80 -7.17 -7.06
CA GLY A 455 -22.14 -6.11 -6.10
C GLY A 455 -23.26 -5.22 -6.61
N GLU A 456 -24.30 -5.04 -5.78
CA GLU A 456 -25.49 -4.23 -6.08
C GLU A 456 -25.41 -2.82 -5.48
N ASN A 457 -24.71 -2.68 -4.34
CA ASN A 457 -24.56 -1.43 -3.60
C ASN A 457 -23.11 -1.27 -3.11
N PRO A 458 -22.15 -1.00 -4.00
CA PRO A 458 -20.75 -0.86 -3.64
C PRO A 458 -20.52 0.32 -2.69
N PRO A 459 -19.96 0.12 -1.49
CA PRO A 459 -19.64 1.24 -0.59
C PRO A 459 -18.49 2.09 -1.15
N ASN A 460 -18.62 3.39 -1.03
CA ASN A 460 -17.56 4.33 -1.40
C ASN A 460 -16.49 4.37 -0.29
N PHE A 461 -15.41 3.63 -0.47
CA PHE A 461 -14.25 3.65 0.42
C PHE A 461 -13.29 4.81 0.17
N ASN A 462 -13.62 5.71 -0.75
CA ASN A 462 -12.77 6.81 -1.17
C ASN A 462 -11.37 6.34 -1.66
N ASP A 463 -10.39 7.23 -1.65
CA ASP A 463 -9.00 6.97 -2.00
C ASP A 463 -8.13 6.60 -0.78
N GLN A 464 -8.68 5.78 0.11
CA GLN A 464 -7.96 5.32 1.29
C GLN A 464 -6.75 4.46 0.91
N CYS A 465 -5.65 4.59 1.65
CA CYS A 465 -4.50 3.69 1.45
C CYS A 465 -4.76 2.31 2.10
N SER A 466 -3.95 1.32 1.74
CA SER A 466 -4.07 -0.06 2.24
C SER A 466 -4.12 -0.19 3.77
N ALA A 467 -3.55 0.77 4.49
CA ALA A 467 -3.56 0.79 5.95
C ALA A 467 -4.93 1.17 6.55
N PHE A 468 -5.69 2.02 5.85
CA PHE A 468 -6.99 2.51 6.32
C PHE A 468 -8.16 1.73 5.76
N ILE A 469 -8.01 1.18 4.54
CA ILE A 469 -9.06 0.40 3.91
C ILE A 469 -9.51 -0.77 4.79
N SER A 470 -8.59 -1.37 5.55
CA SER A 470 -8.92 -2.45 6.49
C SER A 470 -9.93 -2.03 7.57
N SER A 471 -9.88 -0.76 8.02
CA SER A 471 -10.86 -0.21 8.96
C SER A 471 -12.22 -0.01 8.30
N ASP A 472 -12.23 0.49 7.07
CA ASP A 472 -13.47 0.72 6.33
C ASP A 472 -14.14 -0.61 5.92
N ILE A 473 -13.34 -1.62 5.53
CA ILE A 473 -13.85 -2.99 5.30
C ILE A 473 -14.49 -3.55 6.58
N LYS A 474 -13.82 -3.43 7.73
CA LYS A 474 -14.38 -3.88 9.00
C LYS A 474 -15.69 -3.16 9.33
N SER A 475 -15.74 -1.84 9.10
CA SER A 475 -16.97 -1.07 9.29
C SER A 475 -18.10 -1.56 8.37
N ALA A 476 -17.81 -1.82 7.09
CA ALA A 476 -18.77 -2.34 6.13
C ALA A 476 -19.30 -3.74 6.53
N ILE A 477 -18.41 -4.63 6.99
CA ILE A 477 -18.80 -5.94 7.53
C ILE A 477 -19.69 -5.78 8.77
N GLN A 478 -19.39 -4.83 9.66
CA GLN A 478 -20.16 -4.57 10.87
C GLN A 478 -21.55 -4.02 10.58
N GLU A 479 -21.67 -3.22 9.52
CA GLU A 479 -22.96 -2.75 9.01
C GLU A 479 -23.76 -3.84 8.28
N GLY A 480 -23.16 -5.02 8.07
CA GLY A 480 -23.80 -6.15 7.43
C GLY A 480 -23.88 -6.06 5.91
N LEU A 481 -22.96 -5.28 5.29
CA LEU A 481 -22.84 -5.23 3.84
C LEU A 481 -22.41 -6.60 3.28
N LYS A 482 -22.90 -6.94 2.10
CA LYS A 482 -22.54 -8.19 1.41
C LYS A 482 -21.07 -8.15 0.98
N VAL A 483 -20.42 -9.31 0.94
CA VAL A 483 -19.02 -9.44 0.49
C VAL A 483 -18.87 -8.96 -0.95
N GLU A 484 -19.86 -9.20 -1.80
CA GLU A 484 -19.91 -8.75 -3.19
C GLU A 484 -19.87 -7.21 -3.29
N ASP A 485 -20.64 -6.52 -2.47
CA ASP A 485 -20.67 -5.06 -2.41
C ASP A 485 -19.33 -4.50 -1.92
N ILE A 486 -18.76 -5.11 -0.89
CA ILE A 486 -17.45 -4.71 -0.34
C ILE A 486 -16.33 -4.92 -1.37
N CYS A 487 -16.32 -6.05 -2.08
CA CYS A 487 -15.35 -6.31 -3.14
C CYS A 487 -15.48 -5.31 -4.30
N ALA A 488 -16.70 -4.96 -4.69
CA ALA A 488 -16.92 -3.91 -5.69
C ALA A 488 -16.42 -2.55 -5.22
N GLY A 489 -16.68 -2.19 -3.95
CA GLY A 489 -16.16 -0.97 -3.33
C GLY A 489 -14.62 -0.93 -3.29
N LEU A 490 -13.96 -2.07 -3.06
CA LEU A 490 -12.49 -2.19 -3.13
C LEU A 490 -11.96 -1.95 -4.54
N VAL A 491 -12.64 -2.48 -5.56
CA VAL A 491 -12.28 -2.25 -6.96
C VAL A 491 -12.43 -0.78 -7.33
N TYR A 492 -13.47 -0.09 -6.87
CA TYR A 492 -13.59 1.35 -7.02
C TYR A 492 -12.48 2.12 -6.30
N SER A 493 -12.13 1.69 -5.08
CA SER A 493 -11.11 2.38 -4.28
C SER A 493 -9.72 2.34 -4.93
N ILE A 494 -9.32 1.23 -5.57
CA ILE A 494 -8.04 1.19 -6.30
C ILE A 494 -8.03 2.19 -7.46
N CYS A 495 -9.14 2.31 -8.19
CA CYS A 495 -9.28 3.25 -9.30
C CYS A 495 -9.31 4.71 -8.81
N LEU A 496 -9.99 5.00 -7.69
CA LEU A 496 -9.98 6.32 -7.04
C LEU A 496 -8.58 6.72 -6.57
N ASN A 497 -7.86 5.79 -5.94
CA ASN A 497 -6.46 6.01 -5.57
C ASN A 497 -5.59 6.35 -6.77
N TYR A 498 -5.72 5.57 -7.86
CA TYR A 498 -5.00 5.84 -9.09
C TYR A 498 -5.35 7.22 -9.66
N THR A 499 -6.64 7.53 -9.77
CA THR A 499 -7.13 8.77 -10.36
C THR A 499 -6.66 10.00 -9.57
N ASN A 500 -6.71 9.93 -8.24
CA ASN A 500 -6.39 11.07 -7.39
C ASN A 500 -4.88 11.25 -7.15
N ARG A 501 -4.11 10.15 -7.09
CA ARG A 501 -2.71 10.19 -6.64
C ARG A 501 -1.70 9.97 -7.76
N VAL A 502 -2.05 9.21 -8.81
CA VAL A 502 -1.17 8.95 -9.96
C VAL A 502 -1.48 9.92 -11.09
N LYS A 503 -2.71 9.87 -11.61
CA LYS A 503 -3.16 10.77 -12.66
C LYS A 503 -3.25 12.22 -12.14
N GLY A 504 -3.84 12.44 -10.97
CA GLY A 504 -4.06 13.76 -10.41
C GLY A 504 -4.89 14.65 -11.36
N ASN A 505 -4.49 15.91 -11.50
CA ASN A 505 -5.17 16.89 -12.36
C ASN A 505 -4.72 16.85 -13.83
N ARG A 506 -3.99 15.79 -14.27
CA ARG A 506 -3.50 15.68 -15.64
C ARG A 506 -4.61 15.43 -16.63
N ALA A 507 -4.39 15.87 -17.87
CA ALA A 507 -5.33 15.73 -18.96
C ALA A 507 -5.60 14.25 -19.28
N VAL A 508 -6.83 13.96 -19.72
CA VAL A 508 -7.22 12.65 -20.22
C VAL A 508 -7.81 12.85 -21.61
N GLY A 509 -7.22 12.21 -22.61
CA GLY A 509 -7.66 12.25 -23.99
C GLY A 509 -8.98 11.51 -24.22
N GLU A 510 -9.42 11.45 -25.45
CA GLU A 510 -10.66 10.75 -25.81
C GLU A 510 -10.44 9.23 -25.92
N LYS A 511 -9.28 8.80 -26.42
CA LYS A 511 -8.95 7.38 -26.59
C LYS A 511 -7.99 6.92 -25.49
N ILE A 512 -8.51 6.08 -24.60
CA ILE A 512 -7.80 5.66 -23.38
C ILE A 512 -7.52 4.17 -23.45
N PHE A 513 -6.24 3.79 -23.32
CA PHE A 513 -5.81 2.42 -23.10
C PHE A 513 -5.55 2.18 -21.62
N MET A 514 -6.04 1.05 -21.10
CA MET A 514 -5.72 0.59 -19.76
C MET A 514 -4.90 -0.69 -19.81
N GLN A 515 -3.70 -0.66 -19.24
CA GLN A 515 -2.67 -1.70 -19.32
C GLN A 515 -2.19 -2.13 -17.93
N GLY A 516 -1.34 -3.14 -17.90
CA GLY A 516 -0.78 -3.70 -16.69
C GLY A 516 -1.52 -4.96 -16.22
N GLY A 517 -0.88 -5.71 -15.32
CA GLY A 517 -1.39 -7.00 -14.87
C GLY A 517 -2.74 -6.96 -14.16
N VAL A 518 -3.08 -5.83 -13.56
CA VAL A 518 -4.37 -5.64 -12.87
C VAL A 518 -5.55 -5.69 -13.84
N CYS A 519 -5.35 -5.36 -15.11
CA CYS A 519 -6.41 -5.40 -16.12
C CYS A 519 -6.86 -6.81 -16.51
N TYR A 520 -6.18 -7.87 -16.03
CA TYR A 520 -6.71 -9.23 -16.12
C TYR A 520 -7.95 -9.42 -15.25
N ASN A 521 -8.10 -8.64 -14.17
CA ASN A 521 -9.36 -8.47 -13.44
C ASN A 521 -10.20 -7.41 -14.16
N LYS A 522 -11.21 -7.85 -14.93
CA LYS A 522 -12.03 -6.98 -15.78
C LYS A 522 -12.87 -5.97 -15.00
N ALA A 523 -13.16 -6.23 -13.72
CA ALA A 523 -13.88 -5.29 -12.87
C ALA A 523 -13.10 -3.96 -12.72
N VAL A 524 -11.76 -3.97 -12.77
CA VAL A 524 -10.95 -2.77 -12.60
C VAL A 524 -11.07 -1.78 -13.78
N PRO A 525 -10.91 -2.17 -15.05
CA PRO A 525 -11.21 -1.27 -16.16
C PRO A 525 -12.66 -0.77 -16.19
N ILE A 526 -13.61 -1.58 -15.76
CA ILE A 526 -15.03 -1.20 -15.67
C ILE A 526 -15.22 -0.11 -14.60
N ALA A 527 -14.63 -0.27 -13.42
CA ALA A 527 -14.65 0.77 -12.39
C ALA A 527 -13.95 2.06 -12.86
N MET A 528 -12.87 1.94 -13.64
CA MET A 528 -12.19 3.11 -14.20
C MET A 528 -13.08 3.84 -15.21
N ALA A 529 -13.83 3.14 -16.05
CA ALA A 529 -14.82 3.73 -16.95
C ALA A 529 -15.92 4.46 -16.18
N ALA A 530 -16.47 3.84 -15.13
CA ALA A 530 -17.45 4.44 -14.25
C ALA A 530 -16.96 5.76 -13.62
N LEU A 531 -15.74 5.80 -13.13
CA LEU A 531 -15.18 6.97 -12.45
C LEU A 531 -14.77 8.09 -13.40
N THR A 532 -14.34 7.76 -14.61
CA THR A 532 -13.88 8.75 -15.60
C THR A 532 -15.01 9.24 -16.52
N GLY A 533 -16.10 8.47 -16.61
CA GLY A 533 -17.18 8.71 -17.57
C GLY A 533 -16.75 8.57 -19.04
N LYS A 534 -15.65 7.84 -19.30
CA LYS A 534 -15.05 7.65 -20.62
C LYS A 534 -14.96 6.18 -20.99
N GLU A 535 -14.99 5.91 -22.30
CA GLU A 535 -14.73 4.56 -22.80
C GLU A 535 -13.28 4.15 -22.57
N ILE A 536 -13.08 2.92 -22.10
CA ILE A 536 -11.77 2.34 -21.83
C ILE A 536 -11.50 1.18 -22.80
N ILE A 537 -10.34 1.17 -23.40
CA ILE A 537 -9.86 0.07 -24.23
C ILE A 537 -8.80 -0.71 -23.46
N VAL A 538 -9.04 -2.00 -23.26
CA VAL A 538 -8.03 -2.91 -22.73
C VAL A 538 -7.38 -3.64 -23.92
N PRO A 539 -6.08 -3.43 -24.17
CA PRO A 539 -5.39 -4.13 -25.26
C PRO A 539 -5.30 -5.62 -25.01
N PRO A 540 -5.00 -6.41 -26.05
CA PRO A 540 -4.75 -7.84 -25.86
C PRO A 540 -3.56 -8.04 -24.91
N GLU A 541 -3.67 -9.04 -24.03
CA GLU A 541 -2.59 -9.38 -23.09
C GLU A 541 -2.04 -8.14 -22.31
N PRO A 542 -2.90 -7.43 -21.56
CA PRO A 542 -2.55 -6.13 -20.99
C PRO A 542 -1.33 -6.18 -20.06
N GLY A 543 -1.08 -7.32 -19.41
CA GLY A 543 0.08 -7.54 -18.56
C GLY A 543 1.39 -7.78 -19.33
N LEU A 544 1.35 -8.03 -20.63
CA LEU A 544 2.52 -8.28 -21.47
C LEU A 544 2.95 -7.06 -22.30
N MET A 545 2.22 -5.95 -22.21
CA MET A 545 2.42 -4.78 -23.08
C MET A 545 3.84 -4.21 -22.96
N GLY A 546 4.43 -4.16 -21.76
CA GLY A 546 5.81 -3.72 -21.57
C GLY A 546 6.81 -4.61 -22.33
N ALA A 547 6.70 -5.93 -22.19
CA ALA A 547 7.60 -6.86 -22.88
C ALA A 547 7.38 -6.87 -24.39
N TYR A 548 6.13 -6.78 -24.84
CA TYR A 548 5.80 -6.73 -26.27
C TYR A 548 6.29 -5.41 -26.92
N GLY A 549 6.07 -4.28 -26.25
CA GLY A 549 6.56 -2.98 -26.69
C GLY A 549 8.09 -2.92 -26.74
N GLU A 550 8.76 -3.60 -25.81
CA GLU A 550 10.22 -3.73 -25.82
C GLU A 550 10.70 -4.49 -27.08
N ALA A 551 10.04 -5.60 -27.46
CA ALA A 551 10.36 -6.30 -28.70
C ALA A 551 10.13 -5.42 -29.94
N LEU A 552 9.07 -4.61 -29.94
CA LEU A 552 8.80 -3.63 -31.01
C LEU A 552 9.87 -2.53 -31.10
N LEU A 553 10.38 -2.04 -29.95
CA LEU A 553 11.48 -1.07 -29.91
C LEU A 553 12.78 -1.66 -30.44
N VAL A 554 13.09 -2.91 -30.10
CA VAL A 554 14.24 -3.64 -30.67
C VAL A 554 14.12 -3.72 -32.19
N LYS A 555 12.94 -4.12 -32.71
CA LYS A 555 12.67 -4.15 -34.16
C LYS A 555 12.91 -2.79 -34.81
N GLN A 556 12.38 -1.74 -34.22
CA GLN A 556 12.53 -0.37 -34.72
C GLN A 556 14.01 0.05 -34.76
N ASN A 557 14.77 -0.19 -33.70
CA ASN A 557 16.18 0.17 -33.62
C ASN A 557 17.03 -0.58 -34.67
N LEU A 558 16.76 -1.88 -34.88
CA LEU A 558 17.39 -2.65 -35.96
C LEU A 558 17.06 -2.08 -37.32
N SER A 559 15.80 -1.73 -37.60
CA SER A 559 15.36 -1.18 -38.89
C SER A 559 15.95 0.20 -39.18
N LEU A 560 16.24 0.99 -38.13
CA LEU A 560 16.88 2.30 -38.24
C LEU A 560 18.41 2.24 -38.24
N GLY A 561 19.00 1.04 -38.09
CA GLY A 561 20.46 0.88 -38.02
C GLY A 561 21.07 1.47 -36.74
N LEU A 562 20.26 1.66 -35.68
CA LEU A 562 20.74 2.15 -34.38
C LEU A 562 21.39 1.04 -33.54
N THR A 563 21.04 -0.21 -33.80
CA THR A 563 21.65 -1.41 -33.24
C THR A 563 21.88 -2.43 -34.34
N GLU A 564 22.81 -3.35 -34.12
CA GLU A 564 23.10 -4.45 -35.03
C GLU A 564 22.38 -5.72 -34.60
N GLU A 565 22.07 -6.59 -35.57
CA GLU A 565 21.55 -7.93 -35.28
C GLU A 565 22.57 -8.72 -34.46
N LYS A 566 22.12 -9.34 -33.39
CA LYS A 566 22.93 -10.15 -32.50
C LYS A 566 22.19 -11.41 -32.12
N SER A 567 22.77 -12.57 -32.37
CA SER A 567 22.15 -13.83 -32.07
C SER A 567 22.15 -14.13 -30.56
N PHE A 568 20.98 -14.45 -30.03
CA PHE A 568 20.76 -14.85 -28.63
C PHE A 568 20.22 -16.28 -28.55
N LYS A 569 20.82 -17.10 -27.70
CA LYS A 569 20.37 -18.47 -27.47
C LYS A 569 19.70 -18.56 -26.09
N LEU A 570 18.40 -18.87 -26.06
CA LEU A 570 17.63 -18.98 -24.80
C LEU A 570 18.27 -19.95 -23.81
N LYS A 571 18.77 -21.09 -24.28
CA LYS A 571 19.44 -22.08 -23.42
C LYS A 571 20.70 -21.50 -22.76
N GLU A 572 21.54 -20.78 -23.53
CA GLU A 572 22.74 -20.13 -23.00
C GLU A 572 22.37 -19.06 -21.96
N LEU A 573 21.32 -18.28 -22.23
CA LEU A 573 20.84 -17.25 -21.30
C LEU A 573 20.29 -17.88 -20.00
N ALA A 574 19.54 -18.96 -20.10
CA ALA A 574 18.98 -19.69 -18.95
C ALA A 574 20.08 -20.30 -18.06
N GLU A 575 21.14 -20.86 -18.67
CA GLU A 575 22.26 -21.51 -17.97
C GLU A 575 23.36 -20.54 -17.54
N ARG A 576 23.35 -19.29 -18.02
CA ARG A 576 24.42 -18.32 -17.77
C ARG A 576 24.57 -18.03 -16.28
N GLU A 577 25.75 -18.33 -15.74
CA GLU A 577 26.10 -17.99 -14.37
C GLU A 577 26.61 -16.56 -14.25
N ILE A 578 26.27 -15.94 -13.12
CA ILE A 578 26.79 -14.63 -12.72
C ILE A 578 27.40 -14.74 -11.32
N LYS A 579 28.41 -13.90 -11.05
CA LYS A 579 28.97 -13.76 -9.71
C LYS A 579 28.94 -12.30 -9.29
N TYR A 580 28.41 -12.06 -8.10
CA TYR A 580 28.45 -10.73 -7.51
C TYR A 580 29.76 -10.55 -6.74
N HIS A 581 30.40 -9.41 -6.92
CA HIS A 581 31.59 -8.98 -6.18
C HIS A 581 31.24 -7.85 -5.22
N LYS A 582 32.19 -7.50 -4.35
CA LYS A 582 32.04 -6.36 -3.44
C LYS A 582 31.77 -5.08 -4.22
N SER A 583 30.76 -4.33 -3.79
CA SER A 583 30.47 -2.99 -4.28
C SER A 583 31.59 -2.02 -3.90
N PHE A 584 31.67 -0.90 -4.62
CA PHE A 584 32.54 0.22 -4.28
C PHE A 584 31.77 1.53 -4.31
N ILE A 585 32.29 2.54 -3.63
CA ILE A 585 31.67 3.87 -3.62
C ILE A 585 32.27 4.70 -4.76
N CYS A 586 31.38 5.24 -5.61
CA CYS A 586 31.77 6.15 -6.68
C CYS A 586 32.38 7.42 -6.10
N GLN A 587 33.56 7.81 -6.57
CA GLN A 587 34.26 9.02 -6.12
C GLN A 587 33.82 10.29 -6.88
N GLY A 588 32.75 10.22 -7.65
CA GLY A 588 32.28 11.31 -8.50
C GLY A 588 32.77 11.19 -9.94
N GLY A 589 32.51 12.23 -10.73
CA GLY A 589 32.91 12.35 -12.13
C GLY A 589 33.63 13.68 -12.37
N GLU A 590 33.76 14.09 -13.64
CA GLU A 590 34.36 15.37 -14.06
C GLU A 590 33.59 16.61 -13.54
N GLU A 591 32.34 16.45 -13.08
CA GLU A 591 31.49 17.49 -12.52
C GLU A 591 31.33 17.20 -11.01
N ASP A 592 32.12 17.73 -10.13
CA ASP A 592 32.05 17.72 -8.64
C ASP A 592 30.81 17.02 -8.00
N CYS A 593 30.57 15.76 -8.40
CA CYS A 593 29.42 14.99 -7.96
C CYS A 593 29.66 14.42 -6.56
N ASP A 594 28.88 14.88 -5.59
CA ASP A 594 28.95 14.51 -4.17
C ASP A 594 28.04 13.33 -3.76
N ARG A 595 27.29 12.73 -4.70
CA ARG A 595 26.27 11.69 -4.42
C ARG A 595 26.83 10.39 -3.83
N ARG A 596 28.11 10.08 -3.99
CA ARG A 596 28.78 8.88 -3.45
C ARG A 596 27.98 7.59 -3.64
N CYS A 597 27.49 7.36 -4.86
CA CYS A 597 26.68 6.18 -5.18
C CYS A 597 27.44 4.89 -4.91
N GLU A 598 26.77 3.90 -4.35
CA GLU A 598 27.27 2.53 -4.28
C GLU A 598 27.13 1.87 -5.67
N ILE A 599 28.23 1.33 -6.20
CA ILE A 599 28.32 0.69 -7.50
C ILE A 599 28.58 -0.80 -7.30
N ASN A 600 27.70 -1.61 -7.82
CA ASN A 600 27.81 -3.05 -7.76
C ASN A 600 28.70 -3.57 -8.89
N LEU A 601 29.34 -4.72 -8.67
CA LEU A 601 30.15 -5.42 -9.66
C LEU A 601 29.56 -6.79 -9.94
N MET A 602 29.27 -7.06 -11.20
CA MET A 602 28.81 -8.37 -11.68
C MET A 602 29.85 -8.98 -12.62
N GLU A 603 30.23 -10.21 -12.38
CA GLU A 603 31.09 -10.96 -13.28
C GLU A 603 30.27 -11.90 -14.16
N ILE A 604 30.44 -11.77 -15.47
CA ILE A 604 29.78 -12.56 -16.50
C ILE A 604 30.85 -13.06 -17.46
N LYS A 605 30.93 -14.36 -17.69
CA LYS A 605 31.95 -15.00 -18.56
C LYS A 605 33.39 -14.53 -18.24
N GLY A 606 33.71 -14.33 -16.94
CA GLY A 606 35.04 -13.93 -16.47
C GLY A 606 35.36 -12.43 -16.59
N LYS A 607 34.48 -11.62 -17.21
CA LYS A 607 34.62 -10.15 -17.28
C LYS A 607 33.76 -9.50 -16.19
N LYS A 608 34.34 -8.50 -15.50
CA LYS A 608 33.64 -7.74 -14.45
C LYS A 608 32.99 -6.49 -15.03
N TYR A 609 31.74 -6.28 -14.70
CA TYR A 609 30.92 -5.15 -15.15
C TYR A 609 30.42 -4.37 -13.94
N PRO A 610 30.77 -3.07 -13.83
CA PRO A 610 30.16 -2.20 -12.83
C PRO A 610 28.77 -1.78 -13.27
N PHE A 611 27.82 -1.72 -12.33
CA PHE A 611 26.48 -1.24 -12.61
C PHE A 611 25.86 -0.54 -11.40
N GLY A 612 24.89 0.33 -11.67
CA GLY A 612 24.19 1.13 -10.66
C GLY A 612 24.66 2.58 -10.62
N GLY A 613 24.20 3.29 -9.60
CA GLY A 613 24.38 4.73 -9.47
C GLY A 613 23.26 5.54 -10.09
N ALA A 614 23.26 6.85 -9.82
CA ALA A 614 22.19 7.77 -10.24
C ALA A 614 22.43 8.40 -11.62
N CYS A 615 23.55 8.08 -12.27
CA CYS A 615 23.90 8.58 -13.60
C CYS A 615 24.29 7.43 -14.53
N ASN A 616 24.44 7.72 -15.83
CA ASN A 616 24.76 6.71 -16.85
C ASN A 616 26.25 6.32 -16.93
N LYS A 617 27.10 6.85 -16.05
CA LYS A 617 28.55 6.64 -16.08
C LYS A 617 28.93 5.16 -16.15
N TYR A 618 28.41 4.34 -15.24
CA TYR A 618 28.76 2.93 -15.16
C TYR A 618 27.97 2.05 -16.13
N VAL A 619 26.78 2.47 -16.53
CA VAL A 619 26.02 1.80 -17.59
C VAL A 619 26.79 1.83 -18.91
N ASN A 620 27.31 2.99 -19.28
CA ASN A 620 28.09 3.15 -20.52
C ASN A 620 29.40 2.33 -20.49
N LEU A 621 30.09 2.30 -19.34
CA LEU A 621 31.30 1.50 -19.16
C LEU A 621 31.04 -0.01 -19.20
N ALA A 622 29.86 -0.44 -18.70
CA ALA A 622 29.49 -1.85 -18.74
C ALA A 622 29.29 -2.36 -20.17
N GLN A 623 28.90 -1.49 -21.11
CA GLN A 623 28.64 -1.82 -22.50
C GLN A 623 29.79 -1.48 -23.44
N ASP A 624 30.94 -0.99 -22.92
CA ASP A 624 32.05 -0.45 -23.69
C ASP A 624 31.66 0.65 -24.69
N LEU A 625 30.56 1.37 -24.42
CA LEU A 625 30.04 2.42 -25.27
C LEU A 625 30.72 3.76 -24.93
N ASN A 626 31.45 4.30 -25.84
CA ASN A 626 32.11 5.59 -25.70
C ASN A 626 31.32 6.64 -26.50
N TYR A 627 30.17 7.06 -25.93
CA TYR A 627 29.35 8.09 -26.55
C TYR A 627 29.88 9.49 -26.24
N ASP A 628 29.97 10.34 -27.26
CA ASP A 628 30.09 11.78 -27.06
C ASP A 628 28.73 12.35 -26.61
N VAL A 629 28.54 12.32 -25.28
CA VAL A 629 27.29 12.72 -24.64
C VAL A 629 26.89 14.15 -25.02
N LYS A 630 27.87 15.06 -25.22
CA LYS A 630 27.60 16.46 -25.59
C LYS A 630 26.96 16.57 -26.98
N ASN A 631 27.38 15.72 -27.92
CA ASN A 631 26.82 15.70 -29.26
C ASN A 631 25.48 14.96 -29.36
N LEU A 632 25.20 14.05 -28.42
CA LEU A 632 23.98 13.25 -28.38
C LEU A 632 22.88 13.85 -27.49
N ASP A 633 23.16 14.93 -26.75
CA ASP A 633 22.18 15.63 -25.93
C ASP A 633 21.25 16.50 -26.82
N TYR A 634 20.27 15.84 -27.42
CA TYR A 634 19.28 16.52 -28.26
C TYR A 634 18.30 17.38 -27.45
N VAL A 635 18.11 17.11 -26.16
CA VAL A 635 17.29 17.95 -25.29
C VAL A 635 17.95 19.32 -25.13
N ARG A 636 19.22 19.36 -24.80
CA ARG A 636 20.01 20.59 -24.70
C ARG A 636 20.12 21.33 -26.04
N LYS A 637 20.28 20.59 -27.14
CA LYS A 637 20.26 21.19 -28.50
C LYS A 637 18.93 21.84 -28.80
N ARG A 638 17.81 21.18 -28.49
CA ARG A 638 16.47 21.73 -28.67
C ARG A 638 16.27 22.98 -27.82
N GLU A 639 16.60 22.93 -26.54
CA GLU A 639 16.49 24.08 -25.64
C GLU A 639 17.29 25.27 -26.15
N LYS A 640 18.53 25.04 -26.59
CA LYS A 640 19.37 26.07 -27.19
C LYS A 640 18.73 26.68 -28.45
N MET A 641 18.23 25.84 -29.37
CA MET A 641 17.54 26.31 -30.58
C MET A 641 16.28 27.13 -30.27
N VAL A 642 15.49 26.71 -29.26
CA VAL A 642 14.30 27.46 -28.81
C VAL A 642 14.70 28.79 -28.21
N TYR A 643 15.74 28.81 -27.35
CA TYR A 643 16.23 30.02 -26.74
C TYR A 643 16.76 31.02 -27.82
N GLU A 644 17.61 30.57 -28.72
CA GLU A 644 18.18 31.39 -29.80
C GLU A 644 17.07 31.95 -30.75
N LYS A 645 16.02 31.20 -31.01
CA LYS A 645 14.92 31.59 -31.88
C LYS A 645 13.92 32.58 -31.28
N PHE A 646 13.64 32.45 -29.98
CA PHE A 646 12.52 33.15 -29.34
C PHE A 646 12.94 34.12 -28.21
N PHE A 647 14.13 34.00 -27.67
CA PHE A 647 14.59 34.76 -26.51
C PHE A 647 15.92 35.50 -26.72
N ALA A 648 16.70 35.17 -27.74
CA ALA A 648 17.86 35.98 -28.09
C ALA A 648 17.37 37.34 -28.68
N GLU A 649 17.89 38.44 -28.16
CA GLU A 649 17.60 39.77 -28.71
C GLU A 649 18.04 39.79 -30.17
N PRO A 650 17.23 40.35 -31.06
CA PRO A 650 17.69 40.57 -32.44
C PRO A 650 18.87 41.56 -32.42
N GLU A 651 19.98 41.20 -33.08
CA GLU A 651 21.12 42.10 -33.30
C GLU A 651 20.72 43.36 -34.02
#